data_b4227423677f95f1aa29ef0530a44fae
#
_entry.id   b4227423677f95f1aa29ef0530a44fae
#
_cell.length_a   1.000
_cell.length_b   1.000
_cell.length_c   1.000
_cell.angle_alpha   90.00
_cell.angle_beta   90.00
_cell.angle_gamma   90.00
#
_symmetry.space_group_name_H-M   'P 1'
#
loop_
_entity.id
_entity.type
_entity.pdbx_description
1 polymer ?
#
loop_
_entity_poly.entity_id
_entity_poly.type
_entity_poly.pdbx_seq_one_letter_code
_entity_poly.pdbx_strand_id
1 'polypeptide(L)'
;MSNGTMIVKRTGAKEPLNIEKIHFVVEEACKNLAGVSSSQIEMNANLQFYDGMSTKEIQEILVRSANDLISLDAPNYQFAAARLLSYGINKEVFGRYEPISLREMIKLNVDRGVYDAEILEKYTDEEIDKLDSYIHHKRDENFTYAGLRQVVDKYLCQDRSTNQLFETPQFMYMMIAATLFANYPAETRMHYIRRYYDATSLFRINIPTPVMAGVRTPIRQFASCVLVDSDDTLDSIFASDMSIGRYTAQRAGIGINSGRIRAVNSKIRGGEVAHTGIIPFLKKFESTVRCCTQNGVRGGSATVHFPLWHYEIEDILVLKNNKGTEDNRVRKLDYSIQLNKLMYERLLADGEITLFSPQDVPGLYEAFYSDQDKFKELYEMYERKTSIRKKKISAMELFSDLIKERAETGRIYIMNVDHANTHSSFKDTVYMSNLCQEITLPTKPLQHIDDPDGEIALCILSAINVGVIKDLADLEELCDLAVRALEEIIDYQRYPIVAAEKSTKARRSLGIGYIGLAHYLAKHRVQYSDAEAWKLVHDLTEAFQYFLLKASNTLAKERGACEYFNRTKYSDGILPIDTYKKEVDTIVPNELNYDWESLRAEIKEHGLRHSTLTAQMPSESSSVVSNATNGIEPPRGYLSVKKSKKGPLKQIVPQYQTLKNHYTLLWDMPSNEGYINVVAVMQKFFDQAISGNWSYNPTQYPDNEVPMSVMLQDMLMTYKLGWKTSYYQNTYDYKTDPSEIEEEKPVELQTSQLNGSEDEMCEACAI
;
A
#
# COMPACT_ATOMS: atom_id res chain seq x y z
N MET A 1 0.37 -46.57 -15.32
CA MET A 1 1.83 -46.67 -15.08
C MET A 1 2.10 -47.81 -14.14
N SER A 2 3.12 -48.60 -14.45
CA SER A 2 3.38 -49.91 -13.88
C SER A 2 3.92 -49.87 -12.45
N ASN A 3 3.70 -50.96 -11.70
CA ASN A 3 4.14 -51.25 -10.34
C ASN A 3 5.66 -51.16 -10.05
N GLY A 4 6.42 -50.32 -10.79
CA GLY A 4 7.87 -50.26 -10.70
C GLY A 4 8.51 -48.88 -10.47
N THR A 5 7.74 -47.79 -10.48
CA THR A 5 8.30 -46.45 -10.26
C THR A 5 8.70 -46.28 -8.79
N MET A 6 9.99 -46.03 -8.55
CA MET A 6 10.56 -45.76 -7.22
C MET A 6 10.54 -44.26 -6.93
N ILE A 7 10.27 -43.88 -5.69
CA ILE A 7 10.30 -42.50 -5.22
C ILE A 7 11.26 -42.34 -4.04
N VAL A 8 11.77 -41.12 -3.86
CA VAL A 8 12.66 -40.76 -2.77
C VAL A 8 11.93 -39.96 -1.73
N LYS A 9 11.86 -40.44 -0.49
CA LYS A 9 11.32 -39.71 0.64
C LYS A 9 12.20 -38.53 1.07
N ARG A 10 11.64 -37.61 1.81
CA ARG A 10 12.38 -36.51 2.45
C ARG A 10 13.53 -37.00 3.37
N THR A 11 13.41 -38.21 3.90
CA THR A 11 14.47 -38.90 4.67
C THR A 11 15.57 -39.49 3.83
N GLY A 12 15.46 -39.45 2.49
CA GLY A 12 16.37 -40.12 1.57
C GLY A 12 16.03 -41.58 1.29
N ALA A 13 15.07 -42.18 1.99
CA ALA A 13 14.65 -43.57 1.77
C ALA A 13 13.92 -43.71 0.43
N LYS A 14 14.22 -44.83 -0.29
CA LYS A 14 13.53 -45.18 -1.53
C LYS A 14 12.38 -46.15 -1.25
N GLU A 15 11.22 -45.89 -1.84
CA GLU A 15 10.04 -46.78 -1.77
C GLU A 15 9.29 -46.80 -3.11
N PRO A 16 8.48 -47.82 -3.41
CA PRO A 16 7.62 -47.82 -4.58
C PRO A 16 6.55 -46.68 -4.46
N LEU A 17 6.27 -46.08 -5.61
CA LEU A 17 5.17 -45.06 -5.70
C LEU A 17 3.86 -45.71 -5.27
N ASN A 18 3.22 -45.12 -4.27
CA ASN A 18 1.89 -45.56 -3.79
C ASN A 18 0.83 -44.58 -4.29
N ILE A 19 0.10 -44.98 -5.33
CA ILE A 19 -0.97 -44.18 -5.98
C ILE A 19 -2.14 -43.95 -5.04
N GLU A 20 -2.46 -44.90 -4.15
CA GLU A 20 -3.57 -44.75 -3.19
C GLU A 20 -3.32 -43.60 -2.21
N LYS A 21 -2.06 -43.37 -1.80
CA LYS A 21 -1.70 -42.23 -0.96
C LYS A 21 -1.86 -40.90 -1.70
N ILE A 22 -1.55 -40.88 -2.99
CA ILE A 22 -1.75 -39.68 -3.82
C ILE A 22 -3.23 -39.42 -3.97
N HIS A 23 -3.99 -40.43 -4.33
CA HIS A 23 -5.44 -40.35 -4.45
C HIS A 23 -6.09 -39.79 -3.18
N PHE A 24 -5.75 -40.35 -2.03
CA PHE A 24 -6.26 -39.88 -0.73
C PHE A 24 -5.98 -38.39 -0.48
N VAL A 25 -4.75 -37.94 -0.72
CA VAL A 25 -4.36 -36.53 -0.52
C VAL A 25 -5.09 -35.59 -1.45
N VAL A 26 -5.26 -35.97 -2.72
CA VAL A 26 -5.97 -35.16 -3.71
C VAL A 26 -7.49 -35.15 -3.41
N GLU A 27 -8.07 -36.27 -3.01
CA GLU A 27 -9.47 -36.34 -2.59
C GLU A 27 -9.77 -35.42 -1.39
N GLU A 28 -8.94 -35.50 -0.34
CA GLU A 28 -9.09 -34.61 0.82
C GLU A 28 -8.97 -33.12 0.44
N ALA A 29 -8.06 -32.79 -0.48
CA ALA A 29 -7.94 -31.42 -0.96
C ALA A 29 -9.17 -30.93 -1.74
N CYS A 30 -9.85 -31.82 -2.46
CA CYS A 30 -11.06 -31.52 -3.25
C CYS A 30 -12.34 -31.55 -2.43
N LYS A 31 -12.31 -32.05 -1.20
CA LYS A 31 -13.49 -32.28 -0.36
C LYS A 31 -14.33 -31.02 -0.13
N ASN A 32 -15.62 -31.12 -0.34
CA ASN A 32 -16.59 -30.03 -0.19
C ASN A 32 -16.35 -28.84 -1.15
N LEU A 33 -15.63 -29.03 -2.25
CA LEU A 33 -15.46 -28.02 -3.31
C LEU A 33 -16.33 -28.38 -4.53
N ALA A 34 -17.29 -27.53 -4.82
CA ALA A 34 -18.15 -27.71 -6.00
C ALA A 34 -17.37 -27.51 -7.30
N GLY A 35 -17.60 -28.38 -8.29
CA GLY A 35 -17.00 -28.25 -9.62
C GLY A 35 -15.52 -28.63 -9.71
N VAL A 36 -14.98 -29.33 -8.70
CA VAL A 36 -13.60 -29.82 -8.63
C VAL A 36 -13.58 -31.34 -8.76
N SER A 37 -12.70 -31.86 -9.62
CA SER A 37 -12.48 -33.29 -9.85
C SER A 37 -11.08 -33.72 -9.44
N SER A 38 -10.96 -34.61 -8.46
CA SER A 38 -9.69 -35.21 -8.03
C SER A 38 -9.02 -35.96 -9.19
N SER A 39 -9.82 -36.68 -10.00
CA SER A 39 -9.32 -37.44 -11.15
C SER A 39 -8.64 -36.56 -12.22
N GLN A 40 -9.15 -35.34 -12.45
CA GLN A 40 -8.48 -34.42 -13.41
C GLN A 40 -7.12 -33.97 -12.91
N ILE A 41 -7.00 -33.65 -11.62
CA ILE A 41 -5.72 -33.28 -11.01
C ILE A 41 -4.73 -34.45 -11.12
N GLU A 42 -5.18 -35.65 -10.80
CA GLU A 42 -4.36 -36.86 -10.85
C GLU A 42 -3.92 -37.21 -12.28
N MET A 43 -4.79 -37.10 -13.26
CA MET A 43 -4.46 -37.33 -14.66
C MET A 43 -3.37 -36.38 -15.15
N ASN A 44 -3.51 -35.10 -14.89
CA ASN A 44 -2.50 -34.11 -15.27
C ASN A 44 -1.16 -34.34 -14.55
N ALA A 45 -1.20 -34.75 -13.28
CA ALA A 45 -0.02 -35.03 -12.48
C ALA A 45 0.69 -36.31 -12.91
N ASN A 46 -0.06 -37.39 -13.17
CA ASN A 46 0.52 -38.71 -13.52
C ASN A 46 1.36 -38.69 -14.79
N LEU A 47 1.08 -37.82 -15.73
CA LEU A 47 1.87 -37.64 -16.95
C LEU A 47 3.28 -37.08 -16.68
N GLN A 48 3.52 -36.50 -15.50
CA GLN A 48 4.77 -35.84 -15.12
C GLN A 48 5.63 -36.68 -14.16
N PHE A 49 5.14 -37.82 -13.66
CA PHE A 49 5.88 -38.63 -12.72
C PHE A 49 6.98 -39.49 -13.43
N TYR A 50 8.14 -39.55 -12.82
CA TYR A 50 9.26 -40.33 -13.31
C TYR A 50 9.97 -41.10 -12.17
N ASP A 51 10.79 -42.12 -12.55
CA ASP A 51 11.52 -42.93 -11.57
C ASP A 51 12.59 -42.14 -10.83
N GLY A 52 12.66 -42.31 -9.53
CA GLY A 52 13.58 -41.55 -8.66
C GLY A 52 13.11 -40.18 -8.20
N MET A 53 11.89 -39.75 -8.56
CA MET A 53 11.32 -38.49 -8.14
C MET A 53 11.15 -38.40 -6.62
N SER A 54 11.41 -37.23 -6.05
CA SER A 54 11.18 -37.01 -4.62
C SER A 54 9.70 -36.80 -4.29
N THR A 55 9.29 -37.11 -3.05
CA THR A 55 7.94 -36.80 -2.59
C THR A 55 7.64 -35.31 -2.54
N LYS A 56 8.67 -34.46 -2.47
CA LYS A 56 8.50 -33.01 -2.57
C LYS A 56 8.12 -32.59 -3.99
N GLU A 57 8.81 -33.12 -4.99
CA GLU A 57 8.50 -32.88 -6.42
C GLU A 57 7.11 -33.38 -6.78
N ILE A 58 6.70 -34.56 -6.28
CA ILE A 58 5.33 -35.05 -6.46
C ILE A 58 4.31 -34.06 -5.92
N GLN A 59 4.53 -33.54 -4.70
CA GLN A 59 3.65 -32.54 -4.10
C GLN A 59 3.57 -31.26 -4.95
N GLU A 60 4.71 -30.78 -5.45
CA GLU A 60 4.77 -29.59 -6.32
C GLU A 60 4.04 -29.82 -7.66
N ILE A 61 4.13 -31.02 -8.24
CA ILE A 61 3.38 -31.38 -9.45
C ILE A 61 1.87 -31.40 -9.18
N LEU A 62 1.42 -31.98 -8.06
CA LEU A 62 0.00 -31.99 -7.69
C LEU A 62 -0.55 -30.56 -7.54
N VAL A 63 0.20 -29.69 -6.86
CA VAL A 63 -0.16 -28.27 -6.70
C VAL A 63 -0.25 -27.57 -8.06
N ARG A 64 0.76 -27.77 -8.93
CA ARG A 64 0.78 -27.18 -10.28
C ARG A 64 -0.40 -27.68 -11.12
N SER A 65 -0.64 -29.00 -11.12
CA SER A 65 -1.75 -29.62 -11.86
C SER A 65 -3.11 -29.06 -11.44
N ALA A 66 -3.32 -28.81 -10.15
CA ALA A 66 -4.53 -28.16 -9.66
C ALA A 66 -4.59 -26.68 -10.06
N ASN A 67 -3.46 -25.94 -9.99
CA ASN A 67 -3.41 -24.54 -10.40
C ASN A 67 -3.71 -24.34 -11.90
N ASP A 68 -3.24 -25.25 -12.75
CA ASP A 68 -3.46 -25.16 -14.20
C ASP A 68 -4.94 -25.30 -14.56
N LEU A 69 -5.72 -26.01 -13.73
CA LEU A 69 -7.17 -26.19 -13.89
C LEU A 69 -8.01 -24.99 -13.43
N ILE A 70 -7.39 -23.99 -12.77
CA ILE A 70 -8.12 -22.78 -12.34
C ILE A 70 -8.60 -22.01 -13.57
N SER A 71 -9.92 -21.83 -13.67
CA SER A 71 -10.57 -21.08 -14.75
C SER A 71 -11.87 -20.45 -14.22
N LEU A 72 -12.47 -19.56 -15.00
CA LEU A 72 -13.77 -18.97 -14.67
C LEU A 72 -14.90 -20.02 -14.62
N ASP A 73 -14.78 -21.10 -15.38
CA ASP A 73 -15.74 -22.21 -15.38
C ASP A 73 -15.56 -23.13 -14.16
N ALA A 74 -14.32 -23.22 -13.63
CA ALA A 74 -13.97 -24.06 -12.50
C ALA A 74 -13.11 -23.30 -11.46
N PRO A 75 -13.65 -22.24 -10.82
CA PRO A 75 -12.88 -21.35 -9.96
C PRO A 75 -12.39 -22.03 -8.66
N ASN A 76 -13.08 -23.06 -8.20
CA ASN A 76 -12.76 -23.69 -6.90
C ASN A 76 -11.50 -24.54 -6.92
N TYR A 77 -10.88 -24.81 -8.08
CA TYR A 77 -9.53 -25.39 -8.12
C TYR A 77 -8.49 -24.51 -7.42
N GLN A 78 -8.74 -23.20 -7.28
CA GLN A 78 -7.87 -22.32 -6.50
C GLN A 78 -7.77 -22.74 -5.01
N PHE A 79 -8.85 -23.28 -4.45
CA PHE A 79 -8.86 -23.81 -3.07
C PHE A 79 -8.22 -25.20 -2.99
N ALA A 80 -8.46 -26.07 -3.98
CA ALA A 80 -7.82 -27.39 -4.03
C ALA A 80 -6.28 -27.26 -4.15
N ALA A 81 -5.81 -26.38 -5.02
CA ALA A 81 -4.38 -26.08 -5.17
C ALA A 81 -3.78 -25.51 -3.86
N ALA A 82 -4.49 -24.61 -3.16
CA ALA A 82 -4.06 -24.08 -1.87
C ALA A 82 -3.98 -25.15 -0.80
N ARG A 83 -4.96 -26.06 -0.70
CA ARG A 83 -4.94 -27.15 0.29
C ARG A 83 -3.81 -28.12 0.02
N LEU A 84 -3.57 -28.47 -1.24
CA LEU A 84 -2.40 -29.29 -1.61
C LEU A 84 -1.08 -28.61 -1.23
N LEU A 85 -0.96 -27.30 -1.44
CA LEU A 85 0.20 -26.53 -1.02
C LEU A 85 0.33 -26.51 0.52
N SER A 86 -0.74 -26.32 1.27
CA SER A 86 -0.77 -26.32 2.73
C SER A 86 -0.30 -27.66 3.30
N TYR A 87 -0.72 -28.79 2.72
CA TYR A 87 -0.24 -30.11 3.14
C TYR A 87 1.27 -30.26 2.94
N GLY A 88 1.81 -29.69 1.83
CA GLY A 88 3.24 -29.63 1.58
C GLY A 88 3.99 -28.81 2.62
N ILE A 89 3.44 -27.65 3.00
CA ILE A 89 3.98 -26.76 4.04
C ILE A 89 4.02 -27.47 5.39
N ASN A 90 2.93 -28.10 5.80
CA ASN A 90 2.86 -28.83 7.07
C ASN A 90 3.93 -29.93 7.15
N LYS A 91 4.11 -30.70 6.08
CA LYS A 91 5.18 -31.73 6.03
C LYS A 91 6.58 -31.14 6.07
N GLU A 92 6.77 -29.95 5.48
CA GLU A 92 8.06 -29.29 5.51
C GLU A 92 8.39 -28.75 6.89
N VAL A 93 7.41 -28.11 7.56
CA VAL A 93 7.60 -27.45 8.85
C VAL A 93 7.57 -28.45 10.01
N PHE A 94 6.64 -29.41 10.01
CA PHE A 94 6.43 -30.33 11.11
C PHE A 94 7.03 -31.73 10.91
N GLY A 95 7.48 -32.06 9.69
CA GLY A 95 7.86 -33.42 9.30
C GLY A 95 6.66 -34.38 9.16
N ARG A 96 5.45 -33.92 9.44
CA ARG A 96 4.17 -34.66 9.40
C ARG A 96 3.04 -33.73 8.96
N TYR A 97 1.82 -34.27 8.79
CA TYR A 97 0.65 -33.43 8.46
C TYR A 97 0.08 -32.70 9.67
N GLU A 98 0.07 -33.36 10.83
CA GLU A 98 -0.47 -32.81 12.07
C GLU A 98 0.47 -31.76 12.63
N PRO A 99 -0.09 -30.62 13.12
CA PRO A 99 0.70 -29.57 13.76
C PRO A 99 1.43 -30.06 15.01
N ILE A 100 2.57 -29.46 15.29
CA ILE A 100 3.22 -29.49 16.60
C ILE A 100 2.58 -28.44 17.52
N SER A 101 2.86 -28.47 18.82
CA SER A 101 2.37 -27.44 19.73
C SER A 101 3.02 -26.09 19.48
N LEU A 102 2.33 -25.00 19.81
CA LEU A 102 2.88 -23.64 19.74
C LEU A 102 4.15 -23.51 20.58
N ARG A 103 4.19 -24.14 21.75
CA ARG A 103 5.38 -24.16 22.64
C ARG A 103 6.59 -24.78 21.94
N GLU A 104 6.41 -25.91 21.28
CA GLU A 104 7.47 -26.58 20.52
C GLU A 104 7.92 -25.70 19.34
N MET A 105 6.98 -25.10 18.61
CA MET A 105 7.26 -24.20 17.50
C MET A 105 8.08 -22.98 17.93
N ILE A 106 7.67 -22.32 19.02
CA ILE A 106 8.39 -21.17 19.57
C ILE A 106 9.82 -21.55 19.95
N LYS A 107 9.98 -22.65 20.70
CA LYS A 107 11.30 -23.10 21.14
C LYS A 107 12.23 -23.39 19.95
N LEU A 108 11.78 -24.17 18.97
CA LEU A 108 12.55 -24.48 17.77
C LEU A 108 13.00 -23.22 17.00
N ASN A 109 12.10 -22.23 16.88
CA ASN A 109 12.39 -21.05 16.09
C ASN A 109 13.18 -19.99 16.86
N VAL A 110 13.08 -19.93 18.18
CA VAL A 110 13.98 -19.14 19.03
C VAL A 110 15.39 -19.72 19.00
N ASP A 111 15.54 -21.03 19.15
CA ASP A 111 16.84 -21.71 19.08
C ASP A 111 17.54 -21.53 17.74
N ARG A 112 16.76 -21.39 16.66
CA ARG A 112 17.27 -21.07 15.30
C ARG A 112 17.57 -19.59 15.07
N GLY A 113 17.21 -18.70 16.02
CA GLY A 113 17.29 -17.25 15.84
C GLY A 113 16.26 -16.66 14.85
N VAL A 114 15.22 -17.41 14.52
CA VAL A 114 14.12 -17.01 13.61
C VAL A 114 13.08 -16.18 14.34
N TYR A 115 12.62 -16.63 15.51
CA TYR A 115 11.77 -15.84 16.39
C TYR A 115 12.60 -15.06 17.40
N ASP A 116 12.11 -13.89 17.76
CA ASP A 116 12.70 -13.08 18.83
C ASP A 116 12.52 -13.81 20.19
N ALA A 117 13.60 -13.95 20.94
CA ALA A 117 13.60 -14.64 22.23
C ALA A 117 12.75 -13.93 23.29
N GLU A 118 12.44 -12.64 23.11
CA GLU A 118 11.60 -11.84 24.03
C GLU A 118 10.23 -12.52 24.29
N ILE A 119 9.72 -13.30 23.35
CA ILE A 119 8.45 -14.00 23.51
C ILE A 119 8.46 -14.96 24.73
N LEU A 120 9.59 -15.62 25.02
CA LEU A 120 9.76 -16.53 26.14
C LEU A 120 9.90 -15.79 27.48
N GLU A 121 10.26 -14.51 27.46
CA GLU A 121 10.33 -13.66 28.65
C GLU A 121 8.96 -13.06 29.01
N LYS A 122 8.10 -12.86 28.01
CA LYS A 122 6.79 -12.20 28.13
C LYS A 122 5.67 -13.16 28.56
N TYR A 123 5.77 -14.46 28.27
CA TYR A 123 4.70 -15.44 28.48
C TYR A 123 5.19 -16.62 29.30
N THR A 124 4.32 -17.08 30.20
CA THR A 124 4.52 -18.37 30.89
C THR A 124 4.17 -19.53 29.97
N ASP A 125 4.63 -20.73 30.34
CA ASP A 125 4.30 -21.94 29.59
C ASP A 125 2.79 -22.21 29.53
N GLU A 126 2.05 -21.93 30.61
CA GLU A 126 0.60 -22.07 30.68
C GLU A 126 -0.11 -21.08 29.75
N GLU A 127 0.42 -19.86 29.63
CA GLU A 127 -0.12 -18.86 28.71
C GLU A 127 0.12 -19.28 27.25
N ILE A 128 1.30 -19.82 26.93
CA ILE A 128 1.60 -20.34 25.59
C ILE A 128 0.67 -21.52 25.25
N ASP A 129 0.43 -22.43 26.16
CA ASP A 129 -0.52 -23.54 25.96
C ASP A 129 -1.95 -23.03 25.74
N LYS A 130 -2.33 -21.96 26.44
CA LYS A 130 -3.63 -21.30 26.23
C LYS A 130 -3.72 -20.65 24.85
N LEU A 131 -2.66 -19.97 24.39
CA LEU A 131 -2.59 -19.43 23.03
C LEU A 131 -2.69 -20.53 21.98
N ASP A 132 -2.03 -21.67 22.19
CA ASP A 132 -2.12 -22.83 21.31
C ASP A 132 -3.56 -23.31 21.14
N SER A 133 -4.33 -23.34 22.25
CA SER A 133 -5.75 -23.70 22.21
C SER A 133 -6.66 -22.78 21.40
N TYR A 134 -6.21 -21.57 21.08
CA TYR A 134 -6.93 -20.61 20.22
C TYR A 134 -6.64 -20.80 18.74
N ILE A 135 -5.61 -21.56 18.39
CA ILE A 135 -5.19 -21.74 16.99
C ILE A 135 -6.13 -22.70 16.26
N HIS A 136 -6.64 -22.26 15.13
CA HIS A 136 -7.48 -23.03 14.24
C HIS A 136 -6.75 -23.35 12.93
N HIS A 137 -5.90 -24.38 12.92
CA HIS A 137 -5.08 -24.75 11.75
C HIS A 137 -5.89 -24.99 10.46
N LYS A 138 -7.13 -25.46 10.59
CA LYS A 138 -8.04 -25.64 9.43
C LYS A 138 -8.40 -24.35 8.70
N ARG A 139 -8.16 -23.19 9.28
CA ARG A 139 -8.35 -21.92 8.58
C ARG A 139 -7.41 -21.76 7.36
N ASP A 140 -6.34 -22.53 7.30
CA ASP A 140 -5.47 -22.58 6.12
C ASP A 140 -6.20 -23.11 4.87
N GLU A 141 -7.31 -23.83 5.03
CA GLU A 141 -8.17 -24.28 3.94
C GLU A 141 -8.99 -23.14 3.28
N ASN A 142 -9.05 -21.98 3.92
CA ASN A 142 -9.74 -20.79 3.38
C ASN A 142 -8.90 -19.98 2.40
N PHE A 143 -7.59 -20.22 2.33
CA PHE A 143 -6.73 -19.55 1.37
C PHE A 143 -7.07 -19.96 -0.07
N THR A 144 -7.00 -19.00 -0.98
CA THR A 144 -6.82 -19.29 -2.39
C THR A 144 -5.35 -19.66 -2.66
N TYR A 145 -5.07 -20.32 -3.78
CA TYR A 145 -3.69 -20.63 -4.16
C TYR A 145 -2.82 -19.39 -4.25
N ALA A 146 -3.29 -18.33 -4.91
CA ALA A 146 -2.56 -17.07 -5.01
C ALA A 146 -2.30 -16.46 -3.62
N GLY A 147 -3.29 -16.47 -2.72
CA GLY A 147 -3.15 -15.95 -1.36
C GLY A 147 -2.12 -16.72 -0.54
N LEU A 148 -2.22 -18.04 -0.50
CA LEU A 148 -1.28 -18.88 0.23
C LEU A 148 0.13 -18.79 -0.36
N ARG A 149 0.24 -18.72 -1.68
CA ARG A 149 1.53 -18.55 -2.37
C ARG A 149 2.21 -17.26 -2.00
N GLN A 150 1.44 -16.16 -1.94
CA GLN A 150 1.92 -14.86 -1.48
C GLN A 150 2.44 -14.94 -0.03
N VAL A 151 1.72 -15.61 0.86
CA VAL A 151 2.16 -15.82 2.25
C VAL A 151 3.46 -16.60 2.31
N VAL A 152 3.58 -17.71 1.56
CA VAL A 152 4.79 -18.54 1.51
C VAL A 152 5.98 -17.76 0.96
N ASP A 153 5.80 -17.06 -0.14
CA ASP A 153 6.92 -16.44 -0.85
C ASP A 153 7.43 -15.19 -0.15
N LYS A 154 6.56 -14.44 0.56
CA LYS A 154 6.93 -13.14 1.13
C LYS A 154 6.93 -13.09 2.67
N TYR A 155 6.03 -13.79 3.35
CA TYR A 155 5.71 -13.50 4.75
C TYR A 155 6.11 -14.56 5.76
N LEU A 156 6.03 -15.85 5.41
CA LEU A 156 6.48 -16.89 6.34
C LEU A 156 7.97 -16.79 6.61
N CYS A 157 8.35 -17.03 7.85
CA CYS A 157 9.73 -17.17 8.24
C CYS A 157 10.36 -18.35 7.50
N GLN A 158 11.46 -18.07 6.80
CA GLN A 158 12.16 -19.06 5.98
C GLN A 158 13.63 -18.71 5.82
N ASP A 159 14.44 -19.71 5.52
CA ASP A 159 15.78 -19.51 4.99
C ASP A 159 15.70 -19.14 3.50
N ARG A 160 16.06 -17.91 3.18
CA ARG A 160 15.99 -17.38 1.80
C ARG A 160 17.01 -18.02 0.85
N SER A 161 18.06 -18.67 1.35
CA SER A 161 19.05 -19.35 0.53
C SER A 161 18.58 -20.74 0.08
N THR A 162 17.84 -21.43 0.95
CA THR A 162 17.34 -22.79 0.72
C THR A 162 15.84 -22.85 0.43
N ASN A 163 15.12 -21.76 0.71
CA ASN A 163 13.65 -21.67 0.73
C ASN A 163 12.99 -22.64 1.74
N GLN A 164 13.72 -23.04 2.78
CA GLN A 164 13.15 -23.86 3.86
C GLN A 164 12.23 -23.02 4.74
N LEU A 165 10.99 -23.47 4.90
CA LEU A 165 9.99 -22.83 5.76
C LEU A 165 10.16 -23.25 7.22
N PHE A 166 9.92 -22.31 8.14
CA PHE A 166 10.04 -22.53 9.60
C PHE A 166 8.71 -22.39 10.34
N GLU A 167 7.65 -21.98 9.69
CA GLU A 167 6.32 -21.82 10.30
C GLU A 167 5.20 -22.01 9.27
N THR A 168 3.96 -22.13 9.77
CA THR A 168 2.74 -22.16 8.94
C THR A 168 1.94 -20.87 9.10
N PRO A 169 0.95 -20.57 8.23
CA PRO A 169 0.19 -19.32 8.32
C PRO A 169 -0.50 -19.11 9.66
N GLN A 170 -1.09 -20.15 10.27
CA GLN A 170 -1.78 -19.97 11.53
C GLN A 170 -0.82 -19.67 12.69
N PHE A 171 0.36 -20.25 12.71
CA PHE A 171 1.41 -19.85 13.65
C PHE A 171 1.89 -18.43 13.42
N MET A 172 2.07 -18.02 12.15
CA MET A 172 2.39 -16.63 11.81
C MET A 172 1.37 -15.65 12.41
N TYR A 173 0.07 -15.86 12.18
CA TYR A 173 -0.98 -14.97 12.71
C TYR A 173 -1.01 -14.95 14.23
N MET A 174 -0.90 -16.10 14.87
CA MET A 174 -0.88 -16.17 16.36
C MET A 174 0.35 -15.48 16.92
N MET A 175 1.54 -15.70 16.35
CA MET A 175 2.77 -15.08 16.82
C MET A 175 2.78 -13.57 16.63
N ILE A 176 2.19 -13.06 15.54
CA ILE A 176 2.01 -11.61 15.35
C ILE A 176 1.10 -11.06 16.46
N ALA A 177 -0.05 -11.68 16.69
CA ALA A 177 -0.97 -11.23 17.73
C ALA A 177 -0.34 -11.28 19.13
N ALA A 178 0.32 -12.38 19.47
CA ALA A 178 0.99 -12.54 20.75
C ALA A 178 2.12 -11.52 20.94
N THR A 179 2.90 -11.24 19.91
CA THR A 179 3.99 -10.25 19.98
C THR A 179 3.46 -8.83 20.19
N LEU A 180 2.42 -8.43 19.43
CA LEU A 180 1.88 -7.08 19.52
C LEU A 180 1.23 -6.80 20.89
N PHE A 181 0.45 -7.71 21.42
CA PHE A 181 -0.26 -7.52 22.68
C PHE A 181 0.51 -8.00 23.92
N ALA A 182 1.80 -8.33 23.79
CA ALA A 182 2.63 -8.85 24.88
C ALA A 182 2.71 -7.94 26.11
N ASN A 183 2.65 -6.62 25.91
CA ASN A 183 2.74 -5.63 27.00
C ASN A 183 1.38 -5.19 27.58
N TYR A 184 0.28 -5.78 27.11
CA TYR A 184 -1.02 -5.60 27.74
C TYR A 184 -1.06 -6.28 29.12
N PRO A 185 -1.89 -5.78 30.06
CA PRO A 185 -2.07 -6.44 31.36
C PRO A 185 -2.46 -7.92 31.19
N ALA A 186 -1.91 -8.78 32.04
CA ALA A 186 -2.12 -10.23 31.96
C ALA A 186 -3.60 -10.62 31.92
N GLU A 187 -4.46 -9.85 32.60
CA GLU A 187 -5.90 -10.09 32.69
C GLU A 187 -6.61 -9.87 31.34
N THR A 188 -6.09 -9.00 30.47
CA THR A 188 -6.74 -8.57 29.24
C THR A 188 -6.01 -9.04 27.99
N ARG A 189 -4.68 -9.28 28.04
CA ARG A 189 -3.89 -9.60 26.83
C ARG A 189 -4.38 -10.81 26.07
N MET A 190 -4.79 -11.87 26.77
CA MET A 190 -5.31 -13.08 26.13
C MET A 190 -6.60 -12.83 25.34
N HIS A 191 -7.44 -11.92 25.84
CA HIS A 191 -8.67 -11.51 25.17
C HIS A 191 -8.36 -10.76 23.85
N TYR A 192 -7.43 -9.78 23.87
CA TYR A 192 -7.06 -9.04 22.68
C TYR A 192 -6.29 -9.88 21.66
N ILE A 193 -5.38 -10.75 22.12
CA ILE A 193 -4.64 -11.69 21.25
C ILE A 193 -5.62 -12.58 20.48
N ARG A 194 -6.58 -13.20 21.17
CA ARG A 194 -7.57 -14.07 20.53
C ARG A 194 -8.39 -13.31 19.49
N ARG A 195 -8.93 -12.14 19.83
CA ARG A 195 -9.76 -11.34 18.93
C ARG A 195 -8.97 -10.88 17.69
N TYR A 196 -7.73 -10.42 17.88
CA TYR A 196 -6.87 -9.99 16.78
C TYR A 196 -6.45 -11.17 15.87
N TYR A 197 -6.10 -12.32 16.48
CA TYR A 197 -5.85 -13.56 15.75
C TYR A 197 -7.09 -13.96 14.93
N ASP A 198 -8.27 -13.95 15.51
CA ASP A 198 -9.51 -14.28 14.81
C ASP A 198 -9.77 -13.30 13.65
N ALA A 199 -9.60 -11.98 13.87
CA ALA A 199 -9.84 -10.99 12.86
C ALA A 199 -8.86 -11.11 11.67
N THR A 200 -7.58 -11.41 11.93
CA THR A 200 -6.56 -11.51 10.88
C THR A 200 -6.60 -12.87 10.17
N SER A 201 -6.73 -13.97 10.88
CA SER A 201 -6.79 -15.32 10.29
C SER A 201 -8.11 -15.63 9.57
N LEU A 202 -9.16 -14.84 9.81
CA LEU A 202 -10.43 -14.85 9.07
C LEU A 202 -10.50 -13.77 7.98
N PHE A 203 -9.37 -13.12 7.69
CA PHE A 203 -9.22 -12.12 6.63
C PHE A 203 -10.09 -10.87 6.78
N ARG A 204 -10.51 -10.54 8.01
CA ARG A 204 -11.30 -9.33 8.30
C ARG A 204 -10.41 -8.09 8.48
N ILE A 205 -9.19 -8.26 9.03
CA ILE A 205 -8.13 -7.25 9.11
C ILE A 205 -6.96 -7.73 8.23
N ASN A 206 -6.50 -6.85 7.37
CA ASN A 206 -5.35 -7.07 6.50
C ASN A 206 -4.10 -6.46 7.14
N ILE A 207 -3.07 -7.29 7.32
CA ILE A 207 -1.81 -6.88 7.95
C ILE A 207 -0.86 -6.37 6.86
N PRO A 208 -0.19 -5.22 7.07
CA PRO A 208 0.76 -4.68 6.09
C PRO A 208 2.01 -5.55 5.96
N THR A 209 2.59 -5.54 4.77
CA THR A 209 3.77 -6.35 4.43
C THR A 209 4.91 -6.31 5.46
N PRO A 210 5.38 -5.14 5.98
CA PRO A 210 6.46 -5.13 6.95
C PRO A 210 6.11 -5.80 8.28
N VAL A 211 4.87 -5.66 8.72
CA VAL A 211 4.37 -6.28 9.97
C VAL A 211 4.24 -7.78 9.80
N MET A 212 3.62 -8.23 8.70
CA MET A 212 3.40 -9.65 8.42
C MET A 212 4.73 -10.41 8.25
N ALA A 213 5.72 -9.79 7.63
CA ALA A 213 7.04 -10.39 7.43
C ALA A 213 7.95 -10.32 8.66
N GLY A 214 7.81 -9.28 9.51
CA GLY A 214 8.82 -8.94 10.51
C GLY A 214 8.42 -9.09 11.97
N VAL A 215 7.17 -8.79 12.35
CA VAL A 215 6.71 -8.93 13.75
C VAL A 215 6.82 -10.40 14.17
N ARG A 216 7.37 -10.70 15.31
CA ARG A 216 7.83 -11.99 15.85
C ARG A 216 9.29 -12.37 15.58
N THR A 217 9.96 -11.65 14.67
CA THR A 217 11.37 -11.88 14.31
C THR A 217 12.26 -10.78 14.93
N PRO A 218 13.60 -10.89 14.90
CA PRO A 218 14.49 -9.83 15.34
C PRO A 218 14.41 -8.52 14.54
N ILE A 219 13.68 -8.49 13.41
CA ILE A 219 13.45 -7.27 12.62
C ILE A 219 12.52 -6.33 13.38
N ARG A 220 12.89 -5.05 13.47
CA ARG A 220 12.20 -4.05 14.28
C ARG A 220 11.88 -2.75 13.53
N GLN A 221 11.73 -2.78 12.18
CA GLN A 221 11.26 -1.64 11.40
C GLN A 221 10.03 -2.06 10.61
N PHE A 222 8.89 -1.38 10.85
CA PHE A 222 7.58 -1.77 10.33
C PHE A 222 6.85 -0.65 9.59
N ALA A 223 7.38 0.56 9.54
CA ALA A 223 6.81 1.63 8.76
C ALA A 223 7.02 1.37 7.27
N SER A 224 5.91 1.34 6.51
CA SER A 224 5.95 1.20 5.05
C SER A 224 6.29 2.51 4.35
N CYS A 225 5.88 3.63 4.94
CA CYS A 225 5.91 4.96 4.34
C CYS A 225 6.76 5.89 5.18
N VAL A 226 7.75 6.50 4.53
CA VAL A 226 8.70 7.44 5.15
C VAL A 226 8.76 8.71 4.33
N LEU A 227 8.57 9.85 4.98
CA LEU A 227 8.56 11.18 4.36
C LEU A 227 9.80 11.96 4.79
N VAL A 228 10.65 12.31 3.83
CA VAL A 228 11.91 13.03 4.06
C VAL A 228 11.83 14.38 3.35
N ASP A 229 11.88 15.47 4.12
CA ASP A 229 11.87 16.84 3.62
C ASP A 229 13.31 17.37 3.55
N SER A 230 13.73 17.92 2.42
CA SER A 230 15.07 18.45 2.19
C SER A 230 15.03 19.98 2.10
N ASP A 231 15.93 20.63 2.87
CA ASP A 231 16.14 22.08 2.79
C ASP A 231 17.17 22.44 1.70
N ASP A 232 17.35 23.72 1.45
CA ASP A 232 18.22 24.29 0.41
C ASP A 232 19.68 24.46 0.86
N THR A 233 20.19 23.51 1.65
CA THR A 233 21.60 23.47 2.07
C THR A 233 22.22 22.11 1.77
N LEU A 234 23.53 22.06 1.51
CA LEU A 234 24.23 20.79 1.28
C LEU A 234 24.10 19.84 2.47
N ASP A 235 24.18 20.36 3.69
CA ASP A 235 24.07 19.54 4.91
C ASP A 235 22.69 18.88 5.00
N SER A 236 21.62 19.63 4.74
CA SER A 236 20.27 19.10 4.72
C SER A 236 20.04 18.09 3.58
N ILE A 237 20.54 18.38 2.37
CA ILE A 237 20.45 17.47 1.22
C ILE A 237 21.17 16.15 1.53
N PHE A 238 22.36 16.20 2.16
CA PHE A 238 23.10 14.99 2.51
C PHE A 238 22.48 14.26 3.70
N ALA A 239 21.90 14.95 4.67
CA ALA A 239 21.12 14.34 5.74
C ALA A 239 19.89 13.61 5.18
N SER A 240 19.22 14.22 4.19
CA SER A 240 18.11 13.59 3.47
C SER A 240 18.55 12.33 2.72
N ASP A 241 19.66 12.40 1.98
CA ASP A 241 20.21 11.26 1.24
C ASP A 241 20.56 10.09 2.17
N MET A 242 21.19 10.36 3.30
CA MET A 242 21.49 9.33 4.31
C MET A 242 20.22 8.74 4.91
N SER A 243 19.18 9.56 5.16
CA SER A 243 17.89 9.11 5.65
C SER A 243 17.20 8.19 4.66
N ILE A 244 17.19 8.57 3.38
CA ILE A 244 16.67 7.76 2.26
C ILE A 244 17.37 6.39 2.25
N GLY A 245 18.69 6.36 2.31
CA GLY A 245 19.47 5.13 2.30
C GLY A 245 19.16 4.20 3.48
N ARG A 246 19.14 4.75 4.72
CA ARG A 246 18.85 3.96 5.93
C ARG A 246 17.47 3.31 5.92
N TYR A 247 16.44 4.03 5.45
CA TYR A 247 15.08 3.50 5.39
C TYR A 247 14.84 2.58 4.19
N THR A 248 15.44 2.87 3.04
CA THR A 248 15.39 1.95 1.87
C THR A 248 16.02 0.60 2.22
N ALA A 249 17.16 0.60 2.92
CA ALA A 249 17.81 -0.63 3.40
C ALA A 249 16.92 -1.44 4.36
N GLN A 250 15.93 -0.81 4.99
CA GLN A 250 14.96 -1.45 5.89
C GLN A 250 13.57 -1.61 5.25
N ARG A 251 13.49 -1.64 3.93
CA ARG A 251 12.29 -1.98 3.14
C ARG A 251 11.17 -0.95 3.18
N ALA A 252 11.47 0.31 3.46
CA ALA A 252 10.49 1.39 3.39
C ALA A 252 10.39 2.00 1.98
N GLY A 253 9.21 2.48 1.61
CA GLY A 253 8.99 3.35 0.48
C GLY A 253 9.17 4.82 0.88
N ILE A 254 9.80 5.62 0.02
CA ILE A 254 10.25 6.95 0.38
C ILE A 254 9.48 8.03 -0.38
N GLY A 255 8.89 8.99 0.33
CA GLY A 255 8.53 10.29 -0.21
C GLY A 255 9.69 11.27 0.05
N ILE A 256 10.07 12.05 -0.96
CA ILE A 256 11.14 13.03 -0.88
C ILE A 256 10.56 14.39 -1.27
N ASN A 257 10.73 15.40 -0.43
CA ASN A 257 10.42 16.77 -0.83
C ASN A 257 11.71 17.50 -1.22
N SER A 258 11.81 17.91 -2.46
CA SER A 258 12.95 18.67 -2.97
C SER A 258 12.55 20.06 -3.50
N GLY A 259 11.31 20.46 -3.28
CA GLY A 259 10.74 21.71 -3.79
C GLY A 259 11.37 22.98 -3.20
N ARG A 260 12.11 22.89 -2.07
CA ARG A 260 12.83 24.03 -1.46
C ARG A 260 14.15 24.32 -2.16
N ILE A 261 14.74 23.34 -2.85
CA ILE A 261 16.07 23.44 -3.42
C ILE A 261 16.05 24.47 -4.58
N ARG A 262 17.00 25.39 -4.52
CA ARG A 262 17.15 26.46 -5.52
C ARG A 262 17.42 25.91 -6.93
N ALA A 263 16.94 26.62 -7.92
CA ALA A 263 17.08 26.22 -9.32
C ALA A 263 18.51 26.45 -9.88
N VAL A 264 18.77 25.83 -11.02
CA VAL A 264 20.00 26.01 -11.81
C VAL A 264 20.32 27.49 -12.01
N ASN A 265 21.59 27.82 -11.98
CA ASN A 265 22.13 29.20 -12.09
C ASN A 265 21.70 30.17 -10.98
N SER A 266 21.12 29.70 -9.89
CA SER A 266 20.94 30.52 -8.70
C SER A 266 22.30 30.89 -8.10
N LYS A 267 22.41 32.10 -7.57
CA LYS A 267 23.67 32.61 -7.01
C LYS A 267 24.03 31.89 -5.70
N ILE A 268 25.31 31.50 -5.59
CA ILE A 268 25.92 30.96 -4.40
C ILE A 268 27.07 31.88 -4.00
N ARG A 269 27.31 32.07 -2.69
CA ARG A 269 28.41 32.90 -2.13
C ARG A 269 28.45 34.30 -2.77
N GLY A 270 27.33 35.00 -2.79
CA GLY A 270 27.24 36.34 -3.35
C GLY A 270 27.40 36.40 -4.88
N GLY A 271 27.37 35.28 -5.58
CA GLY A 271 27.49 35.18 -7.04
C GLY A 271 28.86 34.69 -7.50
N GLU A 272 29.74 34.25 -6.59
CA GLU A 272 31.03 33.63 -6.95
C GLU A 272 30.80 32.33 -7.75
N VAL A 273 29.75 31.57 -7.41
CA VAL A 273 29.41 30.32 -8.06
C VAL A 273 27.92 30.31 -8.42
N ALA A 274 27.59 29.62 -9.51
CA ALA A 274 26.22 29.31 -9.91
C ALA A 274 25.83 27.91 -9.48
N HIS A 275 24.60 27.74 -8.99
CA HIS A 275 24.03 26.44 -8.60
C HIS A 275 23.83 25.53 -9.81
N THR A 276 24.10 24.25 -9.66
CA THR A 276 24.00 23.25 -10.73
C THR A 276 22.58 22.80 -11.06
N GLY A 277 21.60 23.25 -10.26
CA GLY A 277 20.22 22.85 -10.39
C GLY A 277 19.88 21.60 -9.59
N ILE A 278 18.67 21.15 -9.79
CA ILE A 278 18.05 20.06 -9.01
C ILE A 278 18.44 18.67 -9.50
N ILE A 279 18.65 18.52 -10.81
CA ILE A 279 18.85 17.20 -11.45
C ILE A 279 20.05 16.43 -10.88
N PRO A 280 21.22 17.03 -10.61
CA PRO A 280 22.35 16.32 -10.00
C PRO A 280 22.02 15.71 -8.63
N PHE A 281 21.22 16.39 -7.82
CA PHE A 281 20.79 15.89 -6.50
C PHE A 281 19.75 14.77 -6.64
N LEU A 282 18.86 14.85 -7.62
CA LEU A 282 17.92 13.75 -7.91
C LEU A 282 18.65 12.49 -8.37
N LYS A 283 19.69 12.61 -9.19
CA LYS A 283 20.56 11.46 -9.56
C LYS A 283 21.22 10.83 -8.32
N LYS A 284 21.65 11.65 -7.37
CA LYS A 284 22.20 11.16 -6.12
C LYS A 284 21.15 10.37 -5.33
N PHE A 285 19.95 10.90 -5.14
CA PHE A 285 18.85 10.21 -4.48
C PHE A 285 18.46 8.92 -5.19
N GLU A 286 18.37 8.93 -6.53
CA GLU A 286 18.13 7.72 -7.33
C GLU A 286 19.20 6.65 -7.08
N SER A 287 20.47 7.04 -7.09
CA SER A 287 21.58 6.13 -6.81
C SER A 287 21.48 5.52 -5.41
N THR A 288 21.16 6.35 -4.40
CA THR A 288 21.00 5.90 -3.00
C THR A 288 19.83 4.91 -2.86
N VAL A 289 18.68 5.21 -3.44
CA VAL A 289 17.53 4.29 -3.45
C VAL A 289 17.89 2.95 -4.08
N ARG A 290 18.63 2.96 -5.19
CA ARG A 290 19.02 1.75 -5.91
C ARG A 290 20.08 0.92 -5.19
N CYS A 291 21.14 1.55 -4.68
CA CYS A 291 22.25 0.82 -4.05
C CYS A 291 21.87 0.28 -2.65
N CYS A 292 20.94 0.93 -1.95
CA CYS A 292 20.47 0.49 -0.62
C CYS A 292 19.31 -0.53 -0.70
N THR A 293 18.83 -0.86 -1.88
CA THR A 293 17.78 -1.87 -2.07
C THR A 293 18.21 -3.23 -1.56
N GLN A 294 17.35 -3.91 -0.83
CA GLN A 294 17.55 -5.28 -0.40
C GLN A 294 17.04 -6.27 -1.47
N ASN A 295 17.95 -6.90 -2.20
CA ASN A 295 17.63 -7.86 -3.23
C ASN A 295 16.75 -9.01 -2.72
N GLY A 296 15.72 -9.34 -3.47
CA GLY A 296 14.91 -10.55 -3.30
C GLY A 296 13.72 -10.45 -2.34
N VAL A 297 13.54 -9.32 -1.61
CA VAL A 297 12.39 -9.13 -0.72
C VAL A 297 11.55 -7.93 -1.13
N ARG A 298 12.18 -6.78 -1.39
CA ARG A 298 11.49 -5.55 -1.80
C ARG A 298 12.45 -4.62 -2.55
N GLY A 299 12.03 -4.09 -3.70
CA GLY A 299 12.77 -3.07 -4.44
C GLY A 299 12.76 -1.72 -3.70
N GLY A 300 13.80 -0.91 -3.88
CA GLY A 300 13.82 0.48 -3.42
C GLY A 300 13.06 1.37 -4.39
N SER A 301 12.13 2.20 -3.88
CA SER A 301 11.34 3.13 -4.68
C SER A 301 11.12 4.44 -3.94
N ALA A 302 11.09 5.54 -4.67
CA ALA A 302 10.84 6.87 -4.10
C ALA A 302 10.07 7.77 -5.06
N THR A 303 9.23 8.65 -4.50
CA THR A 303 8.55 9.74 -5.20
C THR A 303 9.09 11.08 -4.72
N VAL A 304 9.42 11.96 -5.66
CA VAL A 304 9.93 13.30 -5.37
C VAL A 304 8.87 14.36 -5.67
N HIS A 305 8.70 15.31 -4.74
CA HIS A 305 7.66 16.33 -4.77
C HIS A 305 8.22 17.70 -5.16
N PHE A 306 7.54 18.40 -6.08
CA PHE A 306 7.87 19.73 -6.56
C PHE A 306 6.62 20.59 -6.77
N PRO A 307 6.65 21.89 -6.39
CA PRO A 307 5.59 22.81 -6.79
C PRO A 307 5.62 23.11 -8.29
N LEU A 308 4.45 23.23 -8.93
CA LEU A 308 4.33 23.51 -10.37
C LEU A 308 5.04 24.83 -10.77
N TRP A 309 5.15 25.79 -9.88
CA TRP A 309 5.81 27.07 -10.11
C TRP A 309 7.34 27.06 -9.95
N HIS A 310 7.95 25.87 -9.70
CA HIS A 310 9.41 25.76 -9.61
C HIS A 310 10.07 26.05 -10.96
N TYR A 311 11.18 26.80 -10.96
CA TYR A 311 11.84 27.27 -12.17
C TYR A 311 12.26 26.16 -13.15
N GLU A 312 12.62 24.99 -12.66
CA GLU A 312 13.04 23.84 -13.45
C GLU A 312 11.89 22.84 -13.73
N ILE A 313 10.62 23.24 -13.55
CA ILE A 313 9.50 22.30 -13.65
C ILE A 313 9.38 21.62 -15.02
N GLU A 314 9.69 22.33 -16.11
CA GLU A 314 9.64 21.74 -17.45
C GLU A 314 10.67 20.62 -17.62
N ASP A 315 11.86 20.77 -17.04
CA ASP A 315 12.90 19.73 -17.03
C ASP A 315 12.51 18.57 -16.12
N ILE A 316 11.86 18.84 -14.97
CA ILE A 316 11.40 17.84 -14.02
C ILE A 316 10.32 16.95 -14.62
N LEU A 317 9.36 17.51 -15.35
CA LEU A 317 8.25 16.75 -15.96
C LEU A 317 8.74 15.66 -16.91
N VAL A 318 9.85 15.87 -17.60
CA VAL A 318 10.37 14.94 -18.60
C VAL A 318 11.39 13.93 -18.05
N LEU A 319 11.77 14.01 -16.75
CA LEU A 319 12.83 13.18 -16.16
C LEU A 319 12.58 11.68 -16.28
N LYS A 320 11.32 11.27 -16.27
CA LYS A 320 10.93 9.84 -16.27
C LYS A 320 10.70 9.28 -17.68
N ASN A 321 10.48 10.10 -18.70
CA ASN A 321 10.11 9.60 -20.02
C ASN A 321 11.27 8.89 -20.73
N ASN A 322 10.94 8.12 -21.78
CA ASN A 322 11.91 7.33 -22.55
C ASN A 322 12.61 8.14 -23.67
N LYS A 323 12.35 9.43 -23.77
CA LYS A 323 12.96 10.33 -24.78
C LYS A 323 14.23 10.97 -24.18
N GLY A 324 15.25 11.18 -25.00
CA GLY A 324 16.51 11.81 -24.57
C GLY A 324 17.56 10.83 -24.02
N THR A 325 18.69 11.40 -23.58
CA THR A 325 19.85 10.65 -23.08
C THR A 325 19.74 10.36 -21.58
N GLU A 326 20.46 9.36 -21.08
CA GLU A 326 20.53 9.05 -19.64
C GLU A 326 21.06 10.23 -18.82
N ASP A 327 21.90 11.08 -19.40
CA ASP A 327 22.45 12.25 -18.69
C ASP A 327 21.36 13.27 -18.28
N ASN A 328 20.26 13.32 -19.03
CA ASN A 328 19.17 14.25 -18.80
C ASN A 328 17.91 13.59 -18.20
N ARG A 329 18.03 12.37 -17.69
CA ARG A 329 16.90 11.61 -17.14
C ARG A 329 17.22 11.04 -15.76
N VAL A 330 16.17 10.91 -14.95
CA VAL A 330 16.19 10.24 -13.63
C VAL A 330 14.92 9.37 -13.61
N ARG A 331 15.00 8.19 -14.24
CA ARG A 331 13.84 7.36 -14.58
C ARG A 331 13.36 6.47 -13.47
N LYS A 332 14.22 6.16 -12.48
CA LYS A 332 13.91 5.22 -11.40
C LYS A 332 13.28 5.88 -10.18
N LEU A 333 13.09 7.20 -10.21
CA LEU A 333 12.25 7.93 -9.27
C LEU A 333 10.89 8.23 -9.92
N ASP A 334 9.85 8.34 -9.09
CA ASP A 334 8.56 8.88 -9.48
C ASP A 334 8.47 10.36 -9.06
N TYR A 335 7.54 11.10 -9.65
CA TYR A 335 7.42 12.54 -9.40
C TYR A 335 6.00 12.92 -9.06
N SER A 336 5.83 13.78 -8.06
CA SER A 336 4.56 14.35 -7.67
C SER A 336 4.59 15.86 -7.85
N ILE A 337 3.71 16.37 -8.70
CA ILE A 337 3.61 17.80 -9.00
C ILE A 337 2.54 18.41 -8.12
N GLN A 338 2.93 19.46 -7.41
CA GLN A 338 2.09 20.11 -6.41
C GLN A 338 1.40 21.32 -7.01
N LEU A 339 0.10 21.39 -6.80
CA LEU A 339 -0.82 22.39 -7.34
C LEU A 339 -1.62 23.03 -6.22
N ASN A 340 -2.07 24.24 -6.44
CA ASN A 340 -3.01 24.93 -5.58
C ASN A 340 -4.07 25.67 -6.38
N LYS A 341 -5.01 26.30 -5.70
CA LYS A 341 -6.12 27.06 -6.30
C LYS A 341 -5.68 28.04 -7.38
N LEU A 342 -4.64 28.84 -7.14
CA LEU A 342 -4.19 29.85 -8.09
C LEU A 342 -3.73 29.25 -9.43
N MET A 343 -3.06 28.06 -9.40
CA MET A 343 -2.63 27.38 -10.62
C MET A 343 -3.83 26.97 -11.48
N TYR A 344 -4.88 26.43 -10.86
CA TYR A 344 -6.14 26.09 -11.56
C TYR A 344 -6.91 27.36 -12.04
N GLU A 345 -6.93 28.42 -11.26
CA GLU A 345 -7.52 29.70 -11.68
C GLU A 345 -6.82 30.26 -12.94
N ARG A 346 -5.49 30.18 -13.00
CA ARG A 346 -4.70 30.60 -14.16
C ARG A 346 -4.99 29.74 -15.39
N LEU A 347 -5.15 28.42 -15.21
CA LEU A 347 -5.55 27.52 -16.30
C LEU A 347 -6.93 27.89 -16.85
N LEU A 348 -7.92 28.08 -15.99
CA LEU A 348 -9.28 28.39 -16.40
C LEU A 348 -9.43 29.79 -17.03
N ALA A 349 -8.54 30.71 -16.68
CA ALA A 349 -8.50 32.06 -17.24
C ALA A 349 -7.64 32.17 -18.53
N ASP A 350 -7.12 31.05 -19.05
CA ASP A 350 -6.16 30.99 -20.17
C ASP A 350 -4.97 31.96 -19.93
N GLY A 351 -4.47 31.97 -18.70
CA GLY A 351 -3.43 32.85 -18.23
C GLY A 351 -2.03 32.24 -18.29
N GLU A 352 -1.10 32.91 -17.63
CA GLU A 352 0.31 32.49 -17.56
C GLU A 352 0.63 31.96 -16.13
N ILE A 353 1.52 30.98 -16.07
CA ILE A 353 2.21 30.53 -14.85
C ILE A 353 3.62 31.11 -14.88
N THR A 354 4.03 31.78 -13.81
CA THR A 354 5.38 32.29 -13.64
C THR A 354 6.19 31.34 -12.78
N LEU A 355 7.32 30.92 -13.30
CA LEU A 355 8.23 29.98 -12.65
C LEU A 355 9.33 30.75 -11.90
N PHE A 356 9.59 30.36 -10.68
CA PHE A 356 10.57 30.96 -9.79
C PHE A 356 11.52 29.95 -9.18
N SER A 357 12.76 30.37 -8.92
CA SER A 357 13.61 29.68 -7.94
C SER A 357 13.11 30.02 -6.53
N PRO A 358 12.87 29.05 -5.64
CA PRO A 358 12.33 29.33 -4.31
C PRO A 358 13.14 30.33 -3.50
N GLN A 359 14.45 30.31 -3.64
CA GLN A 359 15.36 31.25 -2.96
C GLN A 359 15.14 32.71 -3.37
N ASP A 360 14.73 32.97 -4.61
CA ASP A 360 14.57 34.33 -5.13
C ASP A 360 13.24 34.97 -4.68
N VAL A 361 12.33 34.19 -4.06
CA VAL A 361 10.99 34.61 -3.68
C VAL A 361 10.67 34.22 -2.22
N PRO A 362 11.35 34.83 -1.24
CA PRO A 362 11.19 34.52 0.18
C PRO A 362 9.73 34.53 0.64
N GLY A 363 9.31 33.53 1.42
CA GLY A 363 7.97 33.36 1.96
C GLY A 363 6.94 32.77 0.99
N LEU A 364 7.26 32.69 -0.31
CA LEU A 364 6.32 32.12 -1.29
C LEU A 364 6.14 30.62 -1.11
N TYR A 365 7.23 29.89 -0.84
CA TYR A 365 7.20 28.46 -0.62
C TYR A 365 6.29 28.08 0.55
N GLU A 366 6.49 28.69 1.71
CA GLU A 366 5.68 28.44 2.91
C GLU A 366 4.21 28.81 2.69
N ALA A 367 3.94 29.96 2.07
CA ALA A 367 2.58 30.42 1.78
C ALA A 367 1.82 29.47 0.82
N PHE A 368 2.54 28.85 -0.14
CA PHE A 368 1.96 27.90 -1.08
C PHE A 368 1.19 26.76 -0.40
N TYR A 369 1.65 26.30 0.74
CA TYR A 369 1.03 25.23 1.51
C TYR A 369 0.09 25.74 2.60
N SER A 370 0.44 26.83 3.26
CA SER A 370 -0.21 27.25 4.52
C SER A 370 -1.29 28.32 4.36
N ASP A 371 -1.18 29.21 3.36
CA ASP A 371 -2.06 30.37 3.23
C ASP A 371 -2.22 30.77 1.76
N GLN A 372 -3.36 30.43 1.16
CA GLN A 372 -3.60 30.63 -0.27
C GLN A 372 -3.76 32.11 -0.64
N ASP A 373 -4.31 32.94 0.25
CA ASP A 373 -4.46 34.39 0.00
C ASP A 373 -3.08 35.07 0.05
N LYS A 374 -2.25 34.72 1.03
CA LYS A 374 -0.89 35.19 1.14
C LYS A 374 -0.02 34.70 -0.01
N PHE A 375 -0.20 33.47 -0.46
CA PHE A 375 0.48 32.94 -1.64
C PHE A 375 0.15 33.80 -2.87
N LYS A 376 -1.11 34.05 -3.13
CA LYS A 376 -1.54 34.86 -4.29
C LYS A 376 -0.97 36.28 -4.23
N GLU A 377 -1.03 36.94 -3.08
CA GLU A 377 -0.44 38.27 -2.86
C GLU A 377 1.06 38.29 -3.19
N LEU A 378 1.83 37.35 -2.61
CA LEU A 378 3.27 37.26 -2.83
C LEU A 378 3.61 36.88 -4.26
N TYR A 379 2.91 35.91 -4.83
CA TYR A 379 3.11 35.43 -6.19
C TYR A 379 2.96 36.57 -7.21
N GLU A 380 1.83 37.32 -7.16
CA GLU A 380 1.59 38.45 -8.04
C GLU A 380 2.54 39.62 -7.78
N MET A 381 2.97 39.84 -6.53
CA MET A 381 4.01 40.83 -6.19
C MET A 381 5.33 40.46 -6.87
N TYR A 382 5.77 39.21 -6.77
CA TYR A 382 7.02 38.75 -7.40
C TYR A 382 6.95 38.75 -8.94
N GLU A 383 5.78 38.47 -9.51
CA GLU A 383 5.56 38.60 -10.96
C GLU A 383 5.85 40.04 -11.49
N ARG A 384 5.51 41.05 -10.71
CA ARG A 384 5.73 42.46 -11.07
C ARG A 384 7.18 42.94 -10.88
N LYS A 385 7.96 42.29 -10.00
CA LYS A 385 9.35 42.68 -9.74
C LYS A 385 10.26 42.30 -10.89
N THR A 386 10.85 43.32 -11.57
CA THR A 386 11.77 43.14 -12.72
C THR A 386 13.15 42.59 -12.30
N SER A 387 13.54 42.76 -11.04
CA SER A 387 14.84 42.32 -10.52
C SER A 387 14.93 40.82 -10.22
N ILE A 388 13.82 40.14 -10.24
CA ILE A 388 13.76 38.68 -9.92
C ILE A 388 13.83 37.89 -11.23
N ARG A 389 14.70 36.90 -11.27
CA ARG A 389 14.79 35.94 -12.35
C ARG A 389 13.51 35.06 -12.35
N LYS A 390 12.87 35.03 -13.49
CA LYS A 390 11.64 34.28 -13.69
C LYS A 390 11.45 33.86 -15.14
N LYS A 391 10.61 32.89 -15.35
CA LYS A 391 10.14 32.45 -16.65
C LYS A 391 8.62 32.43 -16.64
N LYS A 392 7.98 32.86 -17.74
CA LYS A 392 6.53 32.75 -17.90
C LYS A 392 6.22 31.74 -18.98
N ILE A 393 5.20 30.95 -18.75
CA ILE A 393 4.69 29.93 -19.64
C ILE A 393 3.17 29.98 -19.64
N SER A 394 2.52 29.67 -20.76
CA SER A 394 1.06 29.50 -20.81
C SER A 394 0.63 28.44 -19.83
N ALA A 395 -0.39 28.72 -19.00
CA ALA A 395 -0.95 27.73 -18.11
C ALA A 395 -1.47 26.50 -18.86
N MET A 396 -2.13 26.73 -20.01
CA MET A 396 -2.61 25.64 -20.86
C MET A 396 -1.47 24.76 -21.38
N GLU A 397 -0.36 25.35 -21.82
CA GLU A 397 0.84 24.62 -22.27
C GLU A 397 1.42 23.76 -21.13
N LEU A 398 1.66 24.35 -19.96
CA LEU A 398 2.27 23.66 -18.82
C LEU A 398 1.38 22.52 -18.28
N PHE A 399 0.07 22.74 -18.19
CA PHE A 399 -0.87 21.68 -17.78
C PHE A 399 -1.00 20.58 -18.83
N SER A 400 -0.92 20.93 -20.12
CA SER A 400 -0.92 19.94 -21.20
C SER A 400 0.33 19.07 -21.15
N ASP A 401 1.50 19.65 -20.89
CA ASP A 401 2.75 18.91 -20.72
C ASP A 401 2.69 18.00 -19.49
N LEU A 402 2.16 18.48 -18.36
CA LEU A 402 1.94 17.67 -17.16
C LEU A 402 1.05 16.45 -17.46
N ILE A 403 -0.09 16.66 -18.11
CA ILE A 403 -1.05 15.57 -18.44
C ILE A 403 -0.43 14.60 -19.44
N LYS A 404 0.29 15.11 -20.44
CA LYS A 404 0.97 14.28 -21.44
C LYS A 404 2.02 13.36 -20.79
N GLU A 405 2.92 13.90 -19.99
CA GLU A 405 3.97 13.12 -19.31
C GLU A 405 3.35 12.14 -18.29
N ARG A 406 2.25 12.53 -17.63
CA ARG A 406 1.47 11.65 -16.80
C ARG A 406 0.87 10.49 -17.62
N ALA A 407 0.30 10.74 -18.77
CA ALA A 407 -0.29 9.72 -19.63
C ALA A 407 0.79 8.78 -20.23
N GLU A 408 1.93 9.32 -20.66
CA GLU A 408 3.02 8.54 -21.27
C GLU A 408 3.74 7.66 -20.24
N THR A 409 3.90 8.11 -19.00
CA THR A 409 4.68 7.39 -17.98
C THR A 409 3.81 6.63 -16.96
N GLY A 410 2.57 7.05 -16.79
CA GLY A 410 1.67 6.57 -15.75
C GLY A 410 2.04 7.01 -14.32
N ARG A 411 3.20 7.67 -14.13
CA ARG A 411 3.86 7.87 -12.83
C ARG A 411 4.29 9.31 -12.55
N ILE A 412 3.62 10.28 -13.15
CA ILE A 412 3.63 11.68 -12.72
C ILE A 412 2.35 11.90 -11.91
N TYR A 413 2.51 12.10 -10.61
CA TYR A 413 1.41 12.23 -9.65
C TYR A 413 1.03 13.68 -9.45
N ILE A 414 -0.12 13.91 -8.82
CA ILE A 414 -0.63 15.25 -8.54
C ILE A 414 -0.94 15.35 -7.06
N MET A 415 -0.54 16.45 -6.41
CA MET A 415 -0.90 16.78 -5.05
C MET A 415 -1.52 18.19 -4.99
N ASN A 416 -2.77 18.28 -4.55
CA ASN A 416 -3.46 19.54 -4.30
C ASN A 416 -3.15 20.00 -2.87
N VAL A 417 -2.16 20.88 -2.73
CA VAL A 417 -1.59 21.24 -1.43
C VAL A 417 -2.55 22.02 -0.53
N ASP A 418 -3.42 22.81 -1.12
CA ASP A 418 -4.48 23.53 -0.42
C ASP A 418 -5.50 22.56 0.20
N HIS A 419 -5.94 21.54 -0.53
CA HIS A 419 -6.83 20.51 0.00
C HIS A 419 -6.14 19.67 1.08
N ALA A 420 -4.86 19.30 0.87
CA ALA A 420 -4.08 18.54 1.85
C ALA A 420 -3.89 19.28 3.18
N ASN A 421 -3.91 20.61 3.18
CA ASN A 421 -3.77 21.44 4.39
C ASN A 421 -5.10 21.91 4.96
N THR A 422 -6.09 22.22 4.13
CA THR A 422 -7.42 22.66 4.59
C THR A 422 -8.18 21.51 5.24
N HIS A 423 -8.24 20.36 4.55
CA HIS A 423 -8.90 19.16 5.04
C HIS A 423 -7.86 18.20 5.65
N SER A 424 -7.30 18.59 6.77
CA SER A 424 -6.22 17.89 7.49
C SER A 424 -6.52 17.90 8.99
N SER A 425 -6.08 16.88 9.68
CA SER A 425 -6.13 16.83 11.15
C SER A 425 -5.08 17.73 11.82
N PHE A 426 -4.13 18.29 11.07
CA PHE A 426 -3.00 19.04 11.60
C PHE A 426 -3.18 20.55 11.54
N LYS A 427 -2.68 21.26 12.56
CA LYS A 427 -2.39 22.70 12.52
C LYS A 427 -1.04 22.97 11.85
N ASP A 428 -0.11 22.03 11.97
CA ASP A 428 1.17 22.08 11.28
C ASP A 428 0.99 21.90 9.78
N THR A 429 1.86 22.55 9.01
CA THR A 429 1.79 22.50 7.55
C THR A 429 2.25 21.14 7.00
N VAL A 430 1.51 20.61 6.05
CA VAL A 430 1.83 19.42 5.26
C VAL A 430 2.47 19.85 3.95
N TYR A 431 3.74 19.49 3.74
CA TYR A 431 4.54 19.91 2.58
C TYR A 431 4.63 18.85 1.48
N MET A 432 4.27 17.60 1.77
CA MET A 432 4.53 16.49 0.86
C MET A 432 3.63 15.29 1.16
N SER A 433 3.73 14.28 0.33
CA SER A 433 3.15 12.97 0.54
C SER A 433 4.23 11.87 0.46
N ASN A 434 3.82 10.62 0.68
CA ASN A 434 4.68 9.45 0.56
C ASN A 434 4.86 9.00 -0.90
N LEU A 435 5.47 7.84 -1.07
CA LEU A 435 5.68 7.19 -2.37
C LEU A 435 4.37 6.98 -3.14
N CYS A 436 3.32 6.49 -2.47
CA CYS A 436 2.03 6.15 -3.09
C CYS A 436 0.94 7.22 -2.89
N GLN A 437 1.27 8.39 -2.38
CA GLN A 437 0.42 9.58 -2.30
C GLN A 437 -0.74 9.54 -1.28
N GLU A 438 -0.85 8.53 -0.42
CA GLU A 438 -1.92 8.47 0.60
C GLU A 438 -1.57 9.12 1.93
N ILE A 439 -0.28 9.29 2.24
CA ILE A 439 0.19 9.82 3.53
C ILE A 439 0.48 11.30 3.43
N THR A 440 -0.25 12.10 4.18
CA THR A 440 -0.11 13.56 4.24
C THR A 440 0.16 13.99 5.69
N LEU A 441 1.43 13.95 6.08
CA LEU A 441 1.91 14.24 7.43
C LEU A 441 2.83 15.45 7.43
N PRO A 442 2.85 16.24 8.51
CA PRO A 442 3.82 17.31 8.68
C PRO A 442 5.26 16.76 8.74
N THR A 443 6.18 17.49 8.10
CA THR A 443 7.60 17.21 8.07
C THR A 443 8.40 18.47 8.39
N LYS A 444 9.67 18.30 8.80
CA LYS A 444 10.61 19.39 8.96
C LYS A 444 11.99 18.94 8.50
N PRO A 445 12.64 19.68 7.59
CA PRO A 445 13.96 19.32 7.10
C PRO A 445 14.98 19.13 8.22
N LEU A 446 15.84 18.13 8.07
CA LEU A 446 16.99 17.92 8.94
C LEU A 446 18.12 18.83 8.50
N GLN A 447 18.86 19.41 9.44
CA GLN A 447 20.10 20.15 9.17
C GLN A 447 21.34 19.24 9.24
N HIS A 448 21.25 18.13 9.96
CA HIS A 448 22.22 17.02 10.01
C HIS A 448 21.49 15.73 10.39
N ILE A 449 22.14 14.59 10.22
CA ILE A 449 21.49 13.27 10.38
C ILE A 449 20.94 13.01 11.80
N ASP A 450 21.59 13.55 12.79
CA ASP A 450 21.20 13.42 14.21
C ASP A 450 20.43 14.65 14.72
N ASP A 451 19.83 15.44 13.84
CA ASP A 451 19.09 16.65 14.18
C ASP A 451 17.82 16.29 14.99
N PRO A 452 17.76 16.67 16.29
CA PRO A 452 16.60 16.38 17.11
C PRO A 452 15.41 17.32 16.86
N ASP A 453 15.63 18.39 16.12
CA ASP A 453 14.62 19.41 15.81
C ASP A 453 13.97 19.22 14.44
N GLY A 454 14.51 18.32 13.61
CA GLY A 454 13.89 17.88 12.39
C GLY A 454 12.72 16.90 12.63
N GLU A 455 11.88 16.70 11.61
CA GLU A 455 10.81 15.71 11.64
C GLU A 455 10.81 14.87 10.34
N ILE A 456 11.13 13.58 10.45
CA ILE A 456 10.85 12.58 9.44
C ILE A 456 9.54 11.92 9.82
N ALA A 457 8.54 11.99 8.94
CA ALA A 457 7.25 11.40 9.21
C ALA A 457 7.21 9.94 8.80
N LEU A 458 6.66 9.10 9.67
CA LEU A 458 6.42 7.69 9.43
C LEU A 458 4.93 7.41 9.57
N CYS A 459 4.43 6.50 8.72
CA CYS A 459 3.08 5.98 8.85
C CYS A 459 3.09 4.46 8.92
N ILE A 460 2.34 3.92 9.89
CA ILE A 460 2.10 2.50 10.04
C ILE A 460 0.71 2.21 9.53
N LEU A 461 0.60 1.24 8.63
CA LEU A 461 -0.59 0.98 7.85
C LEU A 461 -1.33 -0.27 8.34
N SER A 462 -2.63 -0.30 8.12
CA SER A 462 -3.49 -1.49 8.18
C SER A 462 -4.71 -1.27 7.30
N ALA A 463 -5.44 -2.33 6.96
CA ALA A 463 -6.68 -2.20 6.24
C ALA A 463 -7.75 -3.17 6.76
N ILE A 464 -9.02 -2.74 6.70
CA ILE A 464 -10.17 -3.58 7.00
C ILE A 464 -10.73 -4.11 5.68
N ASN A 465 -11.00 -5.41 5.61
CA ASN A 465 -11.62 -6.04 4.45
C ASN A 465 -13.13 -5.84 4.50
N VAL A 466 -13.63 -4.79 3.86
CA VAL A 466 -15.07 -4.48 3.85
C VAL A 466 -15.88 -5.47 3.01
N GLY A 467 -15.25 -6.21 2.11
CA GLY A 467 -15.90 -7.26 1.34
C GLY A 467 -16.46 -8.41 2.19
N VAL A 468 -15.94 -8.60 3.41
CA VAL A 468 -16.35 -9.71 4.30
C VAL A 468 -17.08 -9.27 5.57
N ILE A 469 -17.28 -7.97 5.81
CA ILE A 469 -18.13 -7.51 6.92
C ILE A 469 -19.59 -7.93 6.69
N LYS A 470 -20.31 -8.13 7.76
CA LYS A 470 -21.74 -8.47 7.70
C LYS A 470 -22.61 -7.22 7.60
N ASP A 471 -22.28 -6.24 8.41
CA ASP A 471 -22.91 -4.93 8.46
C ASP A 471 -21.91 -3.87 8.99
N LEU A 472 -22.33 -2.62 9.05
CA LEU A 472 -21.46 -1.52 9.52
C LEU A 472 -21.11 -1.60 11.02
N ALA A 473 -21.89 -2.32 11.83
CA ALA A 473 -21.61 -2.49 13.26
C ALA A 473 -20.33 -3.33 13.50
N ASP A 474 -20.00 -4.24 12.57
CA ASP A 474 -18.75 -4.99 12.63
C ASP A 474 -17.50 -4.08 12.66
N LEU A 475 -17.60 -2.87 12.10
CA LEU A 475 -16.49 -1.91 12.04
C LEU A 475 -16.07 -1.42 13.43
N GLU A 476 -16.96 -1.37 14.41
CA GLU A 476 -16.59 -0.91 15.76
C GLU A 476 -15.50 -1.79 16.36
N GLU A 477 -15.66 -3.10 16.30
CA GLU A 477 -14.67 -4.05 16.80
C GLU A 477 -13.39 -4.05 15.94
N LEU A 478 -13.53 -4.07 14.62
CA LEU A 478 -12.40 -4.16 13.72
C LEU A 478 -11.52 -2.90 13.77
N CYS A 479 -12.12 -1.72 13.88
CA CYS A 479 -11.41 -0.46 14.06
C CYS A 479 -10.67 -0.42 15.41
N ASP A 480 -11.30 -0.84 16.50
CA ASP A 480 -10.65 -0.91 17.82
C ASP A 480 -9.41 -1.82 17.78
N LEU A 481 -9.54 -3.02 17.24
CA LEU A 481 -8.44 -3.98 17.12
C LEU A 481 -7.30 -3.45 16.22
N ALA A 482 -7.63 -2.84 15.08
CA ALA A 482 -6.64 -2.31 14.18
C ALA A 482 -5.85 -1.15 14.83
N VAL A 483 -6.55 -0.21 15.46
CA VAL A 483 -5.92 0.92 16.16
C VAL A 483 -5.02 0.44 17.29
N ARG A 484 -5.48 -0.50 18.13
CA ARG A 484 -4.69 -1.06 19.23
C ARG A 484 -3.44 -1.80 18.75
N ALA A 485 -3.56 -2.61 17.69
CA ALA A 485 -2.42 -3.33 17.14
C ALA A 485 -1.35 -2.38 16.58
N LEU A 486 -1.76 -1.32 15.86
CA LEU A 486 -0.83 -0.33 15.31
C LEU A 486 -0.22 0.57 16.39
N GLU A 487 -0.97 0.88 17.44
CA GLU A 487 -0.46 1.60 18.63
C GLU A 487 0.75 0.86 19.23
N GLU A 488 0.66 -0.46 19.41
CA GLU A 488 1.75 -1.25 19.96
C GLU A 488 2.98 -1.27 19.03
N ILE A 489 2.79 -1.22 17.71
CA ILE A 489 3.90 -1.19 16.74
C ILE A 489 4.75 0.07 16.90
N ILE A 490 4.15 1.22 17.21
CA ILE A 490 4.87 2.49 17.38
C ILE A 490 5.95 2.36 18.46
N ASP A 491 5.65 1.69 19.55
CA ASP A 491 6.59 1.51 20.66
C ASP A 491 7.47 0.26 20.51
N TYR A 492 7.02 -0.76 19.77
CA TYR A 492 7.76 -2.00 19.54
C TYR A 492 8.88 -1.84 18.51
N GLN A 493 8.74 -0.95 17.51
CA GLN A 493 9.75 -0.78 16.46
C GLN A 493 10.98 0.00 16.96
N ARG A 494 12.09 -0.17 16.23
CA ARG A 494 13.31 0.62 16.38
C ARG A 494 13.44 1.63 15.25
N TYR A 495 13.96 2.78 15.57
CA TYR A 495 14.07 3.90 14.63
C TYR A 495 15.53 4.14 14.28
N PRO A 496 15.93 4.06 13.00
CA PRO A 496 17.32 4.29 12.58
C PRO A 496 17.75 5.77 12.65
N ILE A 497 16.79 6.69 12.85
CA ILE A 497 17.03 8.15 12.85
C ILE A 497 16.25 8.79 13.99
N VAL A 498 16.91 9.64 14.77
CA VAL A 498 16.35 10.31 15.96
C VAL A 498 15.11 11.15 15.63
N ALA A 499 15.17 11.93 14.55
CA ALA A 499 14.06 12.77 14.11
C ALA A 499 12.78 11.96 13.77
N ALA A 500 12.95 10.74 13.25
CA ALA A 500 11.85 9.85 12.96
C ALA A 500 11.24 9.25 14.23
N GLU A 501 12.05 8.86 15.19
CA GLU A 501 11.58 8.37 16.48
C GLU A 501 10.77 9.43 17.24
N LYS A 502 11.35 10.62 17.37
CA LYS A 502 10.74 11.74 18.09
C LYS A 502 9.39 12.12 17.49
N SER A 503 9.34 12.36 16.18
CA SER A 503 8.11 12.76 15.51
C SER A 503 7.04 11.67 15.55
N THR A 504 7.41 10.41 15.33
CA THR A 504 6.46 9.29 15.31
C THR A 504 5.89 9.03 16.70
N LYS A 505 6.69 9.02 17.75
CA LYS A 505 6.20 8.84 19.13
C LYS A 505 5.37 10.03 19.63
N ALA A 506 5.71 11.25 19.24
CA ALA A 506 4.96 12.43 19.64
C ALA A 506 3.62 12.57 18.91
N ARG A 507 3.54 12.20 17.63
CA ARG A 507 2.33 12.29 16.80
C ARG A 507 1.49 11.02 16.82
N ARG A 508 2.11 9.84 16.95
CA ARG A 508 1.48 8.52 16.89
C ARG A 508 0.55 8.38 15.67
N SER A 509 1.05 8.75 14.49
CA SER A 509 0.30 8.79 13.25
C SER A 509 0.00 7.40 12.70
N LEU A 510 -1.24 7.12 12.37
CA LEU A 510 -1.69 5.88 11.75
C LEU A 510 -2.27 6.14 10.35
N GLY A 511 -2.21 5.13 9.47
CA GLY A 511 -2.85 5.14 8.18
C GLY A 511 -3.68 3.87 7.99
N ILE A 512 -4.96 3.93 8.35
CA ILE A 512 -5.88 2.80 8.24
C ILE A 512 -6.82 3.07 7.06
N GLY A 513 -6.88 2.14 6.12
CA GLY A 513 -7.78 2.15 4.99
C GLY A 513 -8.66 0.91 4.95
N TYR A 514 -9.26 0.64 3.81
CA TYR A 514 -9.99 -0.60 3.60
C TYR A 514 -9.71 -1.22 2.23
N ILE A 515 -9.90 -2.53 2.13
CA ILE A 515 -9.79 -3.32 0.91
C ILE A 515 -11.13 -3.99 0.62
N GLY A 516 -11.29 -4.49 -0.58
CA GLY A 516 -12.49 -5.23 -0.94
C GLY A 516 -13.70 -4.37 -1.28
N LEU A 517 -13.52 -3.08 -1.63
CA LEU A 517 -14.65 -2.21 -1.96
C LEU A 517 -15.45 -2.71 -3.15
N ALA A 518 -14.78 -3.17 -4.22
CA ALA A 518 -15.48 -3.72 -5.39
C ALA A 518 -16.34 -4.94 -5.03
N HIS A 519 -15.84 -5.81 -4.15
CA HIS A 519 -16.60 -6.94 -3.61
C HIS A 519 -17.80 -6.48 -2.75
N TYR A 520 -17.59 -5.46 -1.90
CA TYR A 520 -18.66 -4.86 -1.09
C TYR A 520 -19.78 -4.32 -1.97
N LEU A 521 -19.46 -3.52 -3.00
CA LEU A 521 -20.44 -2.97 -3.93
C LEU A 521 -21.16 -4.08 -4.73
N ALA A 522 -20.42 -5.09 -5.20
CA ALA A 522 -21.02 -6.23 -5.90
C ALA A 522 -22.02 -7.00 -5.03
N LYS A 523 -21.75 -7.19 -3.74
CA LYS A 523 -22.68 -7.80 -2.76
C LYS A 523 -23.97 -6.98 -2.62
N HIS A 524 -23.88 -5.66 -2.73
CA HIS A 524 -25.02 -4.75 -2.69
C HIS A 524 -25.67 -4.54 -4.08
N ARG A 525 -25.14 -5.17 -5.13
CA ARG A 525 -25.65 -5.13 -6.51
C ARG A 525 -25.67 -3.73 -7.12
N VAL A 526 -24.70 -2.92 -6.80
CA VAL A 526 -24.52 -1.56 -7.33
C VAL A 526 -23.19 -1.42 -8.06
N GLN A 527 -23.16 -0.56 -9.07
CA GLN A 527 -21.97 -0.25 -9.87
C GLN A 527 -21.31 1.02 -9.34
N TYR A 528 -20.02 1.22 -9.63
CA TYR A 528 -19.30 2.45 -9.25
C TYR A 528 -19.95 3.74 -9.80
N SER A 529 -20.67 3.65 -10.90
CA SER A 529 -21.38 4.78 -11.52
C SER A 529 -22.75 5.09 -10.90
N ASP A 530 -23.24 4.26 -9.97
CA ASP A 530 -24.57 4.40 -9.41
C ASP A 530 -24.59 5.34 -8.20
N ALA A 531 -25.61 6.18 -8.10
CA ALA A 531 -25.80 7.06 -6.95
C ALA A 531 -25.97 6.27 -5.63
N GLU A 532 -26.59 5.10 -5.70
CA GLU A 532 -26.71 4.18 -4.55
C GLU A 532 -25.33 3.69 -4.08
N ALA A 533 -24.38 3.46 -5.00
CA ALA A 533 -23.02 3.08 -4.62
C ALA A 533 -22.32 4.22 -3.87
N TRP A 534 -22.47 5.46 -4.33
CA TRP A 534 -21.87 6.63 -3.66
C TRP A 534 -22.46 6.82 -2.26
N LYS A 535 -23.77 6.61 -2.10
CA LYS A 535 -24.44 6.65 -0.78
C LYS A 535 -23.94 5.53 0.13
N LEU A 536 -23.79 4.31 -0.37
CA LEU A 536 -23.24 3.20 0.40
C LEU A 536 -21.79 3.45 0.83
N VAL A 537 -20.97 4.03 -0.04
CA VAL A 537 -19.58 4.42 0.29
C VAL A 537 -19.56 5.55 1.31
N HIS A 538 -20.48 6.49 1.23
CA HIS A 538 -20.63 7.55 2.22
C HIS A 538 -20.90 6.97 3.61
N ASP A 539 -21.89 6.09 3.74
CA ASP A 539 -22.28 5.50 5.02
C ASP A 539 -21.19 4.57 5.57
N LEU A 540 -20.56 3.80 4.69
CA LEU A 540 -19.41 2.95 5.04
C LEU A 540 -18.24 3.77 5.58
N THR A 541 -17.88 4.84 4.89
CA THR A 541 -16.70 5.66 5.25
C THR A 541 -16.97 6.52 6.45
N GLU A 542 -18.21 7.02 6.62
CA GLU A 542 -18.65 7.69 7.85
C GLU A 542 -18.46 6.77 9.06
N ALA A 543 -19.02 5.56 9.01
CA ALA A 543 -18.89 4.56 10.08
C ALA A 543 -17.42 4.25 10.38
N PHE A 544 -16.63 4.07 9.34
CA PHE A 544 -15.21 3.74 9.45
C PHE A 544 -14.43 4.83 10.20
N GLN A 545 -14.54 6.09 9.79
CA GLN A 545 -13.85 7.20 10.44
C GLN A 545 -14.37 7.45 11.85
N TYR A 546 -15.69 7.36 12.04
CA TYR A 546 -16.31 7.51 13.35
C TYR A 546 -15.77 6.49 14.37
N PHE A 547 -15.73 5.21 14.01
CA PHE A 547 -15.24 4.17 14.91
C PHE A 547 -13.73 4.22 15.12
N LEU A 548 -12.94 4.65 14.15
CA LEU A 548 -11.50 4.87 14.34
C LEU A 548 -11.22 6.01 15.32
N LEU A 549 -11.92 7.13 15.20
CA LEU A 549 -11.82 8.24 16.17
C LEU A 549 -12.26 7.80 17.56
N LYS A 550 -13.36 7.05 17.66
CA LYS A 550 -13.86 6.49 18.93
C LYS A 550 -12.82 5.56 19.57
N ALA A 551 -12.18 4.68 18.79
CA ALA A 551 -11.14 3.78 19.26
C ALA A 551 -9.91 4.55 19.77
N SER A 552 -9.46 5.57 19.02
CA SER A 552 -8.35 6.43 19.43
C SER A 552 -8.66 7.24 20.69
N ASN A 553 -9.89 7.73 20.83
CA ASN A 553 -10.36 8.43 22.04
C ASN A 553 -10.41 7.45 23.25
N THR A 554 -10.87 6.23 23.05
CA THR A 554 -10.85 5.18 24.09
C THR A 554 -9.42 4.91 24.58
N LEU A 555 -8.46 4.79 23.66
CA LEU A 555 -7.05 4.64 24.02
C LEU A 555 -6.47 5.88 24.71
N ALA A 556 -6.93 7.08 24.35
CA ALA A 556 -6.53 8.29 25.04
C ALA A 556 -7.04 8.31 26.50
N LYS A 557 -8.24 7.81 26.77
CA LYS A 557 -8.73 7.61 28.13
C LYS A 557 -7.91 6.60 28.93
N GLU A 558 -7.41 5.55 28.29
CA GLU A 558 -6.62 4.50 28.92
C GLU A 558 -5.15 4.90 29.16
N ARG A 559 -4.53 5.66 28.21
CA ARG A 559 -3.08 5.86 28.14
C ARG A 559 -2.65 7.33 27.99
N GLY A 560 -3.59 8.25 27.93
CA GLY A 560 -3.37 9.67 27.62
C GLY A 560 -3.34 9.95 26.12
N ALA A 561 -3.62 11.19 25.76
CA ALA A 561 -3.52 11.69 24.39
C ALA A 561 -2.06 11.68 23.91
N CYS A 562 -1.83 11.70 22.59
CA CYS A 562 -0.48 11.83 22.05
C CYS A 562 0.13 13.20 22.44
N GLU A 563 1.46 13.25 22.53
CA GLU A 563 2.20 14.45 22.97
C GLU A 563 1.84 15.69 22.13
N TYR A 564 1.72 15.51 20.81
CA TYR A 564 1.38 16.61 19.89
C TYR A 564 -0.11 16.74 19.59
N PHE A 565 -0.98 16.25 20.47
CA PHE A 565 -2.43 16.39 20.29
C PHE A 565 -2.87 17.87 20.16
N ASN A 566 -2.27 18.78 20.93
CA ASN A 566 -2.53 20.22 20.84
C ASN A 566 -2.11 20.87 19.50
N ARG A 567 -1.29 20.17 18.70
CA ARG A 567 -0.89 20.57 17.35
C ARG A 567 -1.85 20.01 16.27
N THR A 568 -2.94 19.38 16.69
CA THR A 568 -4.00 18.90 15.80
C THR A 568 -5.23 19.81 15.85
N LYS A 569 -5.97 19.84 14.76
CA LYS A 569 -7.30 20.50 14.72
C LYS A 569 -8.31 19.78 15.62
N TYR A 570 -8.10 18.50 15.89
CA TYR A 570 -8.90 17.73 16.84
C TYR A 570 -8.91 18.32 18.25
N SER A 571 -7.82 18.94 18.68
CA SER A 571 -7.75 19.61 19.98
C SER A 571 -8.69 20.84 20.07
N ASP A 572 -9.02 21.44 18.93
CA ASP A 572 -10.00 22.52 18.83
C ASP A 572 -11.42 21.98 18.57
N GLY A 573 -11.60 20.66 18.50
CA GLY A 573 -12.86 20.02 18.20
C GLY A 573 -13.25 20.07 16.72
N ILE A 574 -12.31 20.33 15.83
CA ILE A 574 -12.53 20.34 14.38
C ILE A 574 -12.32 18.93 13.85
N LEU A 575 -13.34 18.34 13.25
CA LEU A 575 -13.36 16.99 12.74
C LEU A 575 -13.38 16.97 11.19
N PRO A 576 -13.14 15.85 10.52
CA PRO A 576 -13.18 15.77 9.05
C PRO A 576 -14.51 16.27 8.46
N ILE A 577 -15.63 16.04 9.13
CA ILE A 577 -16.98 16.50 8.73
C ILE A 577 -17.12 18.02 8.67
N ASP A 578 -16.19 18.77 9.25
CA ASP A 578 -16.23 20.24 9.29
C ASP A 578 -15.42 20.88 8.14
N THR A 579 -14.42 20.20 7.60
CA THR A 579 -13.39 20.79 6.73
C THR A 579 -13.35 20.24 5.30
N TYR A 580 -14.19 19.26 4.97
CA TYR A 580 -14.23 18.67 3.63
C TYR A 580 -14.77 19.65 2.57
N LYS A 581 -14.50 19.39 1.31
CA LYS A 581 -14.96 20.16 0.17
C LYS A 581 -16.47 19.99 0.00
N LYS A 582 -17.23 21.06 0.20
CA LYS A 582 -18.71 21.03 0.25
C LYS A 582 -19.37 20.65 -1.08
N GLU A 583 -18.65 20.77 -2.20
CA GLU A 583 -19.10 20.30 -3.49
C GLU A 583 -19.42 18.80 -3.52
N VAL A 584 -18.84 18.01 -2.61
CA VAL A 584 -19.17 16.58 -2.44
C VAL A 584 -20.64 16.37 -2.05
N ASP A 585 -21.28 17.33 -1.37
CA ASP A 585 -22.69 17.24 -1.00
C ASP A 585 -23.63 17.30 -2.21
N THR A 586 -23.14 17.67 -3.40
CA THR A 586 -23.89 17.56 -4.66
C THR A 586 -23.93 16.12 -5.18
N ILE A 587 -23.01 15.25 -4.72
CA ILE A 587 -22.98 13.83 -5.09
C ILE A 587 -23.83 13.03 -4.11
N VAL A 588 -23.59 13.21 -2.81
CA VAL A 588 -24.35 12.58 -1.72
C VAL A 588 -24.71 13.64 -0.69
N PRO A 589 -26.01 13.86 -0.40
CA PRO A 589 -26.43 14.79 0.63
C PRO A 589 -25.73 14.53 1.97
N ASN A 590 -25.44 15.61 2.72
CA ASN A 590 -24.77 15.52 4.01
C ASN A 590 -25.72 15.03 5.10
N GLU A 591 -26.09 13.77 5.06
CA GLU A 591 -26.86 13.07 6.09
C GLU A 591 -25.94 12.15 6.88
N LEU A 592 -25.67 12.50 8.14
CA LEU A 592 -24.80 11.74 9.03
C LEU A 592 -25.61 10.78 9.91
N ASN A 593 -25.10 9.55 10.08
CA ASN A 593 -25.78 8.47 10.79
C ASN A 593 -25.34 8.32 12.25
N TYR A 594 -24.22 8.93 12.64
CA TYR A 594 -23.62 8.79 13.96
C TYR A 594 -23.64 10.09 14.76
N ASP A 595 -23.56 9.99 16.09
CA ASP A 595 -23.53 11.13 17.00
C ASP A 595 -22.13 11.75 17.08
N TRP A 596 -21.78 12.53 16.05
CA TRP A 596 -20.52 13.24 15.93
C TRP A 596 -20.32 14.29 17.02
N GLU A 597 -21.38 14.90 17.53
CA GLU A 597 -21.27 15.94 18.54
C GLU A 597 -20.89 15.37 19.91
N SER A 598 -21.44 14.22 20.30
CA SER A 598 -21.00 13.51 21.49
C SER A 598 -19.53 13.08 21.36
N LEU A 599 -19.12 12.56 20.21
CA LEU A 599 -17.72 12.18 19.97
C LEU A 599 -16.79 13.41 20.01
N ARG A 600 -17.22 14.55 19.45
CA ARG A 600 -16.49 15.82 19.51
C ARG A 600 -16.26 16.27 20.96
N ALA A 601 -17.28 16.18 21.79
CA ALA A 601 -17.18 16.51 23.21
C ALA A 601 -16.18 15.60 23.94
N GLU A 602 -16.26 14.30 23.72
CA GLU A 602 -15.33 13.29 24.27
C GLU A 602 -13.87 13.54 23.82
N ILE A 603 -13.67 13.88 22.55
CA ILE A 603 -12.33 14.21 22.01
C ILE A 603 -11.77 15.47 22.66
N LYS A 604 -12.60 16.49 22.86
CA LYS A 604 -12.16 17.74 23.54
C LYS A 604 -11.80 17.49 25.01
N GLU A 605 -12.50 16.58 25.68
CA GLU A 605 -12.28 16.28 27.10
C GLU A 605 -11.06 15.37 27.32
N HIS A 606 -10.93 14.30 26.53
CA HIS A 606 -9.94 13.25 26.76
C HIS A 606 -8.82 13.21 25.71
N GLY A 607 -8.97 13.90 24.58
CA GLY A 607 -8.04 13.90 23.46
C GLY A 607 -8.15 12.66 22.59
N LEU A 608 -7.16 12.52 21.70
CA LEU A 608 -6.93 11.33 20.87
C LEU A 608 -5.54 10.78 21.13
N ARG A 609 -5.42 9.45 21.14
CA ARG A 609 -4.12 8.77 21.21
C ARG A 609 -3.28 8.98 19.95
N HIS A 610 -3.92 9.27 18.81
CA HIS A 610 -3.31 9.38 17.49
C HIS A 610 -3.64 10.74 16.87
N SER A 611 -2.66 11.39 16.26
CA SER A 611 -2.83 12.69 15.61
C SER A 611 -3.61 12.60 14.29
N THR A 612 -3.63 11.41 13.67
CA THR A 612 -4.35 11.09 12.43
C THR A 612 -4.56 9.59 12.34
N LEU A 613 -5.57 9.15 11.59
CA LEU A 613 -6.02 7.74 11.61
C LEU A 613 -6.21 7.12 10.23
N THR A 614 -6.72 7.87 9.25
CA THR A 614 -7.12 7.29 7.97
C THR A 614 -6.25 7.69 6.80
N ALA A 615 -5.87 6.70 6.01
CA ALA A 615 -5.24 6.86 4.71
C ALA A 615 -5.61 5.68 3.83
N GLN A 616 -5.89 5.90 2.55
CA GLN A 616 -6.22 4.82 1.63
C GLN A 616 -5.04 4.48 0.73
N MET A 617 -4.40 3.38 1.06
CA MET A 617 -3.24 2.86 0.37
C MET A 617 -3.60 1.94 -0.80
N PRO A 618 -2.70 1.75 -1.79
CA PRO A 618 -2.77 0.63 -2.71
C PRO A 618 -2.41 -0.67 -1.96
N SER A 619 -3.13 -1.76 -2.20
CA SER A 619 -3.01 -3.00 -1.41
C SER A 619 -2.81 -4.26 -2.25
N GLU A 620 -2.17 -4.15 -3.40
CA GLU A 620 -2.10 -5.22 -4.40
C GLU A 620 -1.48 -6.54 -3.94
N SER A 621 -0.51 -6.48 -3.02
CA SER A 621 0.16 -7.69 -2.53
C SER A 621 -0.61 -8.34 -1.39
N SER A 622 -1.07 -7.55 -0.43
CA SER A 622 -1.69 -8.10 0.78
C SER A 622 -3.19 -8.38 0.64
N SER A 623 -3.89 -7.69 -0.26
CA SER A 623 -5.28 -8.03 -0.58
C SER A 623 -5.41 -9.43 -1.16
N VAL A 624 -4.40 -9.90 -1.91
CA VAL A 624 -4.34 -11.28 -2.44
C VAL A 624 -4.36 -12.31 -1.30
N VAL A 625 -3.64 -12.05 -0.21
CA VAL A 625 -3.62 -12.92 0.98
C VAL A 625 -5.04 -13.13 1.53
N SER A 626 -5.80 -12.05 1.60
CA SER A 626 -7.16 -12.05 2.15
C SER A 626 -8.24 -12.43 1.15
N ASN A 627 -7.87 -12.87 -0.05
CA ASN A 627 -8.82 -13.09 -1.16
C ASN A 627 -9.78 -11.90 -1.34
N ALA A 628 -9.24 -10.68 -1.29
CA ALA A 628 -10.00 -9.45 -1.44
C ALA A 628 -9.69 -8.76 -2.78
N THR A 629 -10.60 -7.96 -3.28
CA THR A 629 -10.31 -7.04 -4.37
C THR A 629 -9.35 -5.96 -3.88
N ASN A 630 -8.50 -5.46 -4.79
CA ASN A 630 -7.45 -4.50 -4.47
C ASN A 630 -8.03 -3.17 -4.01
N GLY A 631 -7.86 -2.84 -2.74
CA GLY A 631 -8.24 -1.54 -2.18
C GLY A 631 -9.66 -1.13 -2.52
N ILE A 632 -9.75 0.03 -3.18
CA ILE A 632 -11.01 0.67 -3.57
C ILE A 632 -11.27 0.60 -5.08
N GLU A 633 -10.38 -0.04 -5.84
CA GLU A 633 -10.47 -0.07 -7.30
C GLU A 633 -11.40 -1.17 -7.81
N PRO A 634 -12.08 -0.93 -8.95
CA PRO A 634 -12.68 -2.00 -9.72
C PRO A 634 -11.62 -3.00 -10.19
N PRO A 635 -11.90 -4.31 -10.17
CA PRO A 635 -10.96 -5.29 -10.73
C PRO A 635 -10.81 -5.08 -12.23
N ARG A 636 -9.61 -5.33 -12.75
CA ARG A 636 -9.33 -5.23 -14.20
C ARG A 636 -10.03 -6.30 -15.02
N GLY A 637 -10.31 -7.45 -14.41
CA GLY A 637 -11.02 -8.59 -14.99
C GLY A 637 -11.44 -9.55 -13.89
N TYR A 638 -12.29 -10.52 -14.23
CA TYR A 638 -12.73 -11.54 -13.27
C TYR A 638 -11.60 -12.49 -12.85
N LEU A 639 -10.65 -12.73 -13.74
CA LEU A 639 -9.45 -13.51 -13.52
C LEU A 639 -8.22 -12.62 -13.75
N SER A 640 -7.36 -12.51 -12.77
CA SER A 640 -6.04 -11.89 -12.90
C SER A 640 -4.94 -12.94 -12.87
N VAL A 641 -3.93 -12.77 -13.71
CA VAL A 641 -2.78 -13.68 -13.79
C VAL A 641 -1.52 -12.87 -13.53
N LYS A 642 -0.78 -13.22 -12.47
CA LYS A 642 0.52 -12.61 -12.18
C LYS A 642 1.62 -13.62 -12.46
N LYS A 643 2.67 -13.21 -13.17
CA LYS A 643 3.86 -14.06 -13.36
C LYS A 643 4.61 -14.16 -12.04
N SER A 644 4.99 -15.37 -11.65
CA SER A 644 5.89 -15.62 -10.52
C SER A 644 7.01 -16.59 -10.91
N LYS A 645 8.08 -16.62 -10.10
CA LYS A 645 9.20 -17.57 -10.31
C LYS A 645 8.78 -19.05 -10.30
N LYS A 646 7.61 -19.35 -9.76
CA LYS A 646 7.06 -20.71 -9.62
C LYS A 646 5.83 -20.99 -10.51
N GLY A 647 5.61 -20.14 -11.54
CA GLY A 647 4.51 -20.26 -12.48
C GLY A 647 3.46 -19.13 -12.31
N PRO A 648 2.42 -19.13 -13.14
CA PRO A 648 1.39 -18.12 -13.10
C PRO A 648 0.56 -18.23 -11.83
N LEU A 649 0.32 -17.09 -11.16
CA LEU A 649 -0.60 -16.98 -10.03
C LEU A 649 -1.94 -16.47 -10.56
N LYS A 650 -2.92 -17.36 -10.59
CA LYS A 650 -4.28 -17.07 -11.02
C LYS A 650 -5.14 -16.69 -9.81
N GLN A 651 -5.78 -15.54 -9.86
CA GLN A 651 -6.71 -15.06 -8.83
C GLN A 651 -8.05 -14.71 -9.48
N ILE A 652 -9.12 -15.25 -8.93
CA ILE A 652 -10.48 -14.97 -9.37
C ILE A 652 -11.14 -14.05 -8.33
N VAL A 653 -11.93 -13.09 -8.80
CA VAL A 653 -12.66 -12.19 -7.90
C VAL A 653 -13.52 -12.97 -6.89
N PRO A 654 -13.63 -12.50 -5.64
CA PRO A 654 -14.39 -13.20 -4.60
C PRO A 654 -15.84 -13.48 -5.01
N GLN A 655 -16.34 -14.65 -4.65
CA GLN A 655 -17.72 -15.07 -4.93
C GLN A 655 -18.12 -14.92 -6.42
N TYR A 656 -17.19 -15.15 -7.34
CA TYR A 656 -17.40 -14.99 -8.78
C TYR A 656 -18.67 -15.64 -9.29
N GLN A 657 -18.94 -16.90 -8.91
CA GLN A 657 -20.09 -17.66 -9.42
C GLN A 657 -21.45 -17.00 -9.11
N THR A 658 -21.54 -16.28 -7.99
CA THR A 658 -22.79 -15.63 -7.54
C THR A 658 -22.83 -14.13 -7.85
N LEU A 659 -21.67 -13.47 -7.96
CA LEU A 659 -21.57 -12.03 -8.09
C LEU A 659 -21.03 -11.54 -9.44
N LYS A 660 -20.69 -12.39 -10.38
CA LYS A 660 -20.08 -12.00 -11.66
C LYS A 660 -20.84 -10.90 -12.42
N ASN A 661 -22.18 -10.92 -12.39
CA ASN A 661 -23.00 -9.93 -13.07
C ASN A 661 -23.16 -8.61 -12.29
N HIS A 662 -22.56 -8.51 -11.11
CA HIS A 662 -22.67 -7.35 -10.22
C HIS A 662 -21.33 -6.64 -10.02
N TYR A 663 -20.21 -7.23 -10.44
CA TYR A 663 -18.93 -6.55 -10.43
C TYR A 663 -18.83 -5.49 -11.51
N THR A 664 -18.34 -4.31 -11.15
CA THR A 664 -17.82 -3.34 -12.13
C THR A 664 -16.42 -3.77 -12.51
N LEU A 665 -16.11 -3.92 -13.80
CA LEU A 665 -14.74 -4.09 -14.27
C LEU A 665 -14.15 -2.74 -14.69
N LEU A 666 -12.88 -2.53 -14.38
CA LEU A 666 -12.20 -1.25 -14.59
C LEU A 666 -12.27 -0.76 -16.04
N TRP A 667 -12.03 -1.67 -16.97
CA TRP A 667 -11.97 -1.34 -18.40
C TRP A 667 -13.33 -1.24 -19.09
N ASP A 668 -14.40 -1.65 -18.41
CA ASP A 668 -15.78 -1.54 -18.89
C ASP A 668 -16.46 -0.24 -18.41
N MET A 669 -15.81 0.51 -17.51
CA MET A 669 -16.34 1.80 -17.06
C MET A 669 -16.32 2.82 -18.19
N PRO A 670 -17.44 3.54 -18.42
CA PRO A 670 -17.53 4.50 -19.54
C PRO A 670 -16.68 5.76 -19.33
N SER A 671 -16.32 6.08 -18.10
CA SER A 671 -15.47 7.21 -17.70
C SER A 671 -14.95 7.03 -16.28
N ASN A 672 -14.05 7.93 -15.85
CA ASN A 672 -13.58 7.96 -14.44
C ASN A 672 -14.60 8.57 -13.47
N GLU A 673 -15.70 9.17 -13.94
CA GLU A 673 -16.62 9.93 -13.10
C GLU A 673 -17.12 9.14 -11.88
N GLY A 674 -17.57 7.89 -12.08
CA GLY A 674 -18.06 7.05 -10.99
C GLY A 674 -17.00 6.80 -9.92
N TYR A 675 -15.77 6.51 -10.34
CA TYR A 675 -14.64 6.31 -9.43
C TYR A 675 -14.20 7.62 -8.77
N ILE A 676 -14.17 8.72 -9.51
CA ILE A 676 -13.86 10.06 -8.95
C ILE A 676 -14.86 10.40 -7.84
N ASN A 677 -16.14 10.14 -8.05
CA ASN A 677 -17.18 10.39 -7.06
C ASN A 677 -17.01 9.50 -5.82
N VAL A 678 -16.69 8.21 -5.99
CA VAL A 678 -16.39 7.29 -4.87
C VAL A 678 -15.24 7.85 -4.03
N VAL A 679 -14.13 8.22 -4.64
CA VAL A 679 -12.96 8.75 -3.91
C VAL A 679 -13.28 10.10 -3.25
N ALA A 680 -14.03 10.98 -3.90
CA ALA A 680 -14.45 12.26 -3.33
C ALA A 680 -15.31 12.07 -2.06
N VAL A 681 -16.25 11.14 -2.11
CA VAL A 681 -17.09 10.78 -0.97
C VAL A 681 -16.27 10.20 0.17
N MET A 682 -15.29 9.33 -0.13
CA MET A 682 -14.35 8.81 0.86
C MET A 682 -13.51 9.94 1.47
N GLN A 683 -12.97 10.83 0.64
CA GLN A 683 -12.11 11.92 1.10
C GLN A 683 -12.82 12.87 2.07
N LYS A 684 -14.15 12.97 2.03
CA LYS A 684 -14.95 13.71 3.01
C LYS A 684 -14.62 13.31 4.44
N PHE A 685 -14.38 12.04 4.69
CA PHE A 685 -14.16 11.48 6.03
C PHE A 685 -12.70 11.16 6.34
N PHE A 686 -11.86 10.96 5.33
CA PHE A 686 -10.44 10.62 5.50
C PHE A 686 -9.64 11.85 5.91
N ASP A 687 -8.87 11.74 6.99
CA ASP A 687 -8.03 12.83 7.49
C ASP A 687 -6.69 12.96 6.76
N GLN A 688 -6.16 11.90 6.17
CA GLN A 688 -5.06 11.96 5.21
C GLN A 688 -5.58 11.83 3.76
N ALA A 689 -4.76 11.33 2.84
CA ALA A 689 -5.12 11.26 1.43
C ALA A 689 -5.54 9.85 0.98
N ILE A 690 -5.88 9.74 -0.28
CA ILE A 690 -6.30 8.52 -0.95
C ILE A 690 -5.46 8.34 -2.20
N SER A 691 -4.83 7.17 -2.37
CA SER A 691 -4.11 6.80 -3.60
C SER A 691 -5.09 6.50 -4.73
N GLY A 692 -5.75 7.55 -5.24
CA GLY A 692 -6.73 7.45 -6.32
C GLY A 692 -6.04 7.39 -7.68
N ASN A 693 -6.43 6.44 -8.52
CA ASN A 693 -5.90 6.28 -9.86
C ASN A 693 -6.87 6.84 -10.92
N TRP A 694 -6.31 7.26 -12.05
CA TRP A 694 -7.08 7.52 -13.25
C TRP A 694 -6.87 6.38 -14.22
N SER A 695 -7.95 5.91 -14.87
CA SER A 695 -7.88 4.76 -15.76
C SER A 695 -8.62 5.04 -17.06
N TYR A 696 -7.96 4.81 -18.19
CA TYR A 696 -8.51 5.08 -19.51
C TYR A 696 -8.43 3.85 -20.39
N ASN A 697 -9.54 3.57 -21.07
CA ASN A 697 -9.61 2.56 -22.12
C ASN A 697 -9.67 3.26 -23.49
N PRO A 698 -8.56 3.33 -24.25
CA PRO A 698 -8.52 4.00 -25.53
C PRO A 698 -9.56 3.51 -26.53
N THR A 699 -9.93 2.22 -26.46
CA THR A 699 -10.91 1.63 -27.40
C THR A 699 -12.31 2.23 -27.30
N GLN A 700 -12.59 2.99 -26.24
CA GLN A 700 -13.86 3.70 -26.04
C GLN A 700 -13.90 5.07 -26.72
N TYR A 701 -12.78 5.49 -27.33
CA TYR A 701 -12.61 6.81 -27.97
C TYR A 701 -12.32 6.66 -29.46
N PRO A 702 -12.64 7.68 -30.29
CA PRO A 702 -12.29 7.69 -31.70
C PRO A 702 -10.78 7.48 -31.90
N ASP A 703 -10.43 6.74 -32.95
CA ASP A 703 -9.04 6.43 -33.33
C ASP A 703 -8.22 5.70 -32.24
N ASN A 704 -8.88 5.17 -31.20
CA ASN A 704 -8.27 4.58 -30.02
C ASN A 704 -7.31 5.55 -29.31
N GLU A 705 -7.64 6.82 -29.27
CA GLU A 705 -6.89 7.87 -28.60
C GLU A 705 -7.76 8.60 -27.58
N VAL A 706 -7.28 8.71 -26.34
CA VAL A 706 -7.96 9.43 -25.28
C VAL A 706 -7.72 10.94 -25.48
N PRO A 707 -8.77 11.76 -25.69
CA PRO A 707 -8.58 13.20 -25.87
C PRO A 707 -7.97 13.87 -24.63
N MET A 708 -7.02 14.78 -24.83
CA MET A 708 -6.42 15.57 -23.76
C MET A 708 -7.49 16.32 -22.94
N SER A 709 -8.55 16.78 -23.59
CA SER A 709 -9.66 17.49 -22.93
C SER A 709 -10.38 16.63 -21.89
N VAL A 710 -10.50 15.31 -22.12
CA VAL A 710 -11.10 14.37 -21.14
C VAL A 710 -10.23 14.28 -19.89
N MET A 711 -8.91 14.14 -20.06
CA MET A 711 -7.97 14.06 -18.95
C MET A 711 -7.91 15.38 -18.16
N LEU A 712 -7.96 16.52 -18.83
CA LEU A 712 -8.05 17.83 -18.17
C LEU A 712 -9.37 18.02 -17.40
N GLN A 713 -10.49 17.57 -17.95
CA GLN A 713 -11.78 17.59 -17.26
C GLN A 713 -11.76 16.73 -16.00
N ASP A 714 -11.20 15.52 -16.06
CA ASP A 714 -11.04 14.64 -14.89
C ASP A 714 -10.15 15.32 -13.82
N MET A 715 -9.06 15.98 -14.23
CA MET A 715 -8.19 16.74 -13.33
C MET A 715 -8.95 17.87 -12.62
N LEU A 716 -9.71 18.67 -13.36
CA LEU A 716 -10.53 19.75 -12.81
C LEU A 716 -11.64 19.21 -11.89
N MET A 717 -12.25 18.07 -12.25
CA MET A 717 -13.26 17.42 -11.43
C MET A 717 -12.70 16.91 -10.12
N THR A 718 -11.54 16.23 -10.13
CA THR A 718 -10.87 15.76 -8.91
C THR A 718 -10.55 16.92 -7.98
N TYR A 719 -10.04 18.04 -8.51
CA TYR A 719 -9.79 19.24 -7.72
C TYR A 719 -11.09 19.84 -7.15
N LYS A 720 -12.11 20.02 -7.98
CA LYS A 720 -13.41 20.56 -7.56
C LYS A 720 -14.02 19.77 -6.41
N LEU A 721 -13.88 18.45 -6.44
CA LEU A 721 -14.46 17.52 -5.46
C LEU A 721 -13.56 17.24 -4.25
N GLY A 722 -12.41 17.90 -4.14
CA GLY A 722 -11.59 17.87 -2.93
C GLY A 722 -10.58 16.75 -2.84
N TRP A 723 -10.23 16.08 -3.93
CA TRP A 723 -9.13 15.13 -3.91
C TRP A 723 -7.84 15.83 -3.46
N LYS A 724 -7.12 15.21 -2.52
CA LYS A 724 -5.82 15.71 -2.07
C LYS A 724 -4.70 15.30 -3.00
N THR A 725 -4.76 14.07 -3.51
CA THR A 725 -3.72 13.49 -4.37
C THR A 725 -4.34 12.67 -5.50
N SER A 726 -3.58 12.52 -6.61
CA SER A 726 -3.87 11.57 -7.68
C SER A 726 -2.61 10.75 -7.94
N TYR A 727 -2.75 9.43 -7.90
CA TYR A 727 -1.65 8.47 -7.98
C TYR A 727 -1.40 8.02 -9.43
N TYR A 728 -1.53 6.75 -9.78
CA TYR A 728 -1.26 6.27 -11.14
C TYR A 728 -2.23 6.81 -12.18
N GLN A 729 -1.76 6.86 -13.42
CA GLN A 729 -2.62 6.84 -14.60
C GLN A 729 -2.42 5.52 -15.33
N ASN A 730 -3.49 4.74 -15.44
CA ASN A 730 -3.53 3.46 -16.13
C ASN A 730 -4.14 3.64 -17.52
N THR A 731 -3.54 3.01 -18.51
CA THR A 731 -4.11 2.95 -19.87
C THR A 731 -4.26 1.48 -20.25
N TYR A 732 -5.45 1.12 -20.75
CA TYR A 732 -5.69 -0.24 -21.23
C TYR A 732 -4.86 -0.51 -22.49
N ASP A 733 -4.04 -1.54 -22.45
CA ASP A 733 -3.27 -1.99 -23.60
C ASP A 733 -4.06 -3.07 -24.35
N TYR A 734 -4.80 -2.63 -25.38
CA TYR A 734 -5.62 -3.52 -26.22
C TYR A 734 -4.79 -4.33 -27.23
N LYS A 735 -3.48 -4.06 -27.34
CA LYS A 735 -2.58 -4.81 -28.23
C LYS A 735 -2.03 -6.06 -27.57
N THR A 736 -2.06 -6.12 -26.25
CA THR A 736 -1.74 -7.30 -25.45
C THR A 736 -3.03 -7.88 -24.87
N ASP A 737 -3.78 -8.65 -25.69
CA ASP A 737 -4.92 -9.39 -25.18
C ASP A 737 -4.42 -10.50 -24.23
N PRO A 738 -4.84 -10.51 -22.95
CA PRO A 738 -4.49 -11.57 -22.02
C PRO A 738 -4.98 -12.96 -22.45
N SER A 739 -5.92 -13.05 -23.40
CA SER A 739 -6.41 -14.29 -23.98
C SER A 739 -5.51 -14.84 -25.09
N GLU A 740 -4.59 -14.02 -25.64
CA GLU A 740 -3.63 -14.39 -26.69
C GLU A 740 -2.21 -14.67 -26.16
N ILE A 741 -2.02 -14.98 -24.88
CA ILE A 741 -0.74 -15.55 -24.43
C ILE A 741 -0.71 -17.00 -24.91
N GLU A 742 -0.45 -17.17 -26.21
CA GLU A 742 0.01 -18.43 -26.75
C GLU A 742 1.26 -18.89 -25.99
N GLU A 743 1.30 -20.19 -25.72
CA GLU A 743 2.42 -20.90 -25.14
C GLU A 743 3.76 -20.50 -25.80
N GLU A 744 4.47 -19.55 -25.23
CA GLU A 744 5.88 -19.38 -25.58
C GLU A 744 6.66 -20.60 -25.08
N LYS A 745 7.21 -21.32 -26.04
CA LYS A 745 8.17 -22.43 -25.84
C LYS A 745 9.31 -21.99 -24.90
N PRO A 746 9.87 -22.89 -24.08
CA PRO A 746 10.92 -22.57 -23.15
C PRO A 746 12.15 -22.04 -23.91
N VAL A 747 12.48 -20.78 -23.68
CA VAL A 747 13.72 -20.17 -24.16
C VAL A 747 14.84 -20.62 -23.24
N GLU A 748 15.85 -21.28 -23.83
CA GLU A 748 17.11 -21.61 -23.18
C GLU A 748 17.77 -20.36 -22.58
N LEU A 749 18.22 -20.49 -21.34
CA LEU A 749 18.95 -19.48 -20.59
C LEU A 749 20.25 -19.09 -21.33
N GLN A 750 20.22 -17.95 -22.02
CA GLN A 750 21.45 -17.20 -22.28
C GLN A 750 21.59 -16.10 -21.24
N THR A 751 22.60 -16.28 -20.40
CA THR A 751 23.10 -15.30 -19.46
C THR A 751 23.67 -14.10 -20.21
N SER A 752 22.93 -13.02 -20.36
CA SER A 752 23.38 -11.62 -20.42
C SER A 752 22.23 -10.76 -20.94
N GLN A 753 21.72 -9.98 -20.08
CA GLN A 753 21.20 -8.63 -20.23
C GLN A 753 20.07 -8.39 -19.24
N LEU A 754 20.41 -7.69 -18.18
CA LEU A 754 19.50 -6.98 -17.30
C LEU A 754 18.84 -5.86 -18.11
N ASN A 755 17.76 -6.17 -18.80
CA ASN A 755 16.77 -5.22 -19.23
C ASN A 755 15.50 -5.53 -18.45
N GLY A 756 15.40 -4.89 -17.26
CA GLY A 756 14.14 -4.82 -16.53
C GLY A 756 13.25 -3.79 -17.23
N SER A 757 12.40 -4.27 -18.11
CA SER A 757 11.13 -3.60 -18.36
C SER A 757 10.17 -4.19 -17.37
N GLU A 758 9.36 -3.33 -16.79
CA GLU A 758 8.01 -3.60 -16.49
C GLU A 758 7.57 -3.70 -15.10
N ASP A 759 6.47 -3.08 -14.88
CA ASP A 759 5.43 -3.30 -13.87
C ASP A 759 5.91 -3.79 -12.48
N GLU A 760 7.08 -3.31 -12.04
CA GLU A 760 7.35 -3.19 -10.62
C GLU A 760 6.44 -2.09 -10.06
N MET A 761 5.16 -2.43 -9.96
CA MET A 761 4.27 -1.69 -9.09
C MET A 761 4.93 -1.55 -7.74
N CYS A 762 4.81 -0.39 -7.15
CA CYS A 762 5.46 -0.05 -5.91
C CYS A 762 5.11 -1.07 -4.80
N GLU A 763 5.87 -2.16 -4.72
CA GLU A 763 5.78 -3.10 -3.59
C GLU A 763 6.11 -2.42 -2.26
N ALA A 764 6.68 -1.20 -2.32
CA ALA A 764 7.10 -0.51 -1.12
C ALA A 764 5.94 0.00 -0.26
N CYS A 765 4.82 0.41 -0.85
CA CYS A 765 3.64 0.87 -0.14
C CYS A 765 2.45 -0.08 -0.25
N ALA A 766 2.59 -1.20 -0.98
CA ALA A 766 1.54 -2.19 -1.00
C ALA A 766 1.41 -2.84 0.39
N ILE A 767 0.25 -2.69 1.00
CA ILE A 767 -0.14 -3.45 2.18
C ILE A 767 -0.24 -4.93 1.82
#